data_c52253c928af8538b80ca23bb289b7e9
#
_entry.id   c52253c928af8538b80ca23bb289b7e9
#
_cell.length_a   1.000
_cell.length_b   1.000
_cell.length_c   1.000
_cell.angle_alpha   90.00
_cell.angle_beta   90.00
_cell.angle_gamma   90.00
#
_symmetry.space_group_name_H-M   'P 1'
#
loop_
_entity.id
_entity.type
_entity.pdbx_description
1 polymer ?
#
loop_
_entity_poly.entity_id
_entity_poly.type
_entity_poly.pdbx_seq_one_letter_code
_entity_poly.pdbx_strand_id
1 'polypeptide(L)'
;MFSIAQHLRLKKFTMVVAVDYILICVGHVYPVFCLILQSVRNRYYMQNIRNIAIIAHVDHGKTTLVDKMLLAGHLFRDNQTTGELMLDNNEIERERGITILSKNVSINYKGTKINIIDTPGHSDFGGEVERVLNMADGCLLLVDAFEGPMPQTRFVLQKALQIGLKPIVVINKVDKPNCRPDEVNEMVFDLMFSLNATEEQLDYPLIYGSAKNGWMNTDWHTPTDNITPLLDCIIDNIPAPQQLEGTLQMLITSLDYSSYTGRIAVGRVHRGTIREGMNVTLARRTGEMVKTKIKELHTFEGMGHKRTTEVSSGDICAIIGLENFEIGDTICDFENPEALPPIAIDEPTMSMLFTINDSPFFGKEGKFVTSRHIQERLDRELEKNLALRVAKSDTEGRWVVSGRGVLHLSVLIETMRREGYELQVGQPQVIFKEIDGVKCEPVEELDINVPTEFSSKIIDMVTRRKGDLLKMEDGGADRVNLEFDIPSRGIIGLRTNVLTASTGEAIMAHRFKEYQPYKGDIVRRTNGSMIAMETGTAFAYAIDKLQDRGRFFIYPQEEVYAGEVVGEHVHERDLVINVTKSKKLTNMRASGSDDKVRLIPPVQFSLEEALEYIKEDEYVEVTPKSMRMRKIILDETERKRINRNGE
;
A
#
# COMPACT_ATOMS: atom_id res chain seq x y z
N MET A 1 24.25 39.98 -3.06
CA MET A 1 23.78 38.98 -2.09
C MET A 1 24.38 37.59 -2.32
N PHE A 2 24.49 37.06 -3.54
CA PHE A 2 25.08 35.74 -3.85
C PHE A 2 26.52 35.53 -3.31
N SER A 3 27.38 36.55 -3.39
CA SER A 3 28.76 36.46 -2.92
C SER A 3 28.90 36.33 -1.39
N ILE A 4 28.00 36.95 -0.64
CA ILE A 4 28.02 36.90 0.83
C ILE A 4 27.52 35.52 1.34
N ALA A 5 26.53 34.90 0.67
CA ALA A 5 26.02 33.58 0.99
C ALA A 5 27.08 32.48 0.71
N GLN A 6 27.83 32.59 -0.39
CA GLN A 6 28.93 31.67 -0.69
C GLN A 6 30.09 31.79 0.32
N HIS A 7 30.41 33.02 0.74
CA HIS A 7 31.47 33.27 1.72
C HIS A 7 31.10 32.77 3.14
N LEU A 8 29.81 32.85 3.51
CA LEU A 8 29.30 32.28 4.74
C LEU A 8 29.26 30.74 4.71
N ARG A 9 28.96 30.13 3.55
CA ARG A 9 28.99 28.65 3.38
C ARG A 9 30.43 28.10 3.44
N LEU A 10 31.40 28.74 2.82
CA LEU A 10 32.82 28.36 2.92
C LEU A 10 33.33 28.48 4.37
N LYS A 11 32.98 29.55 5.10
CA LYS A 11 33.35 29.69 6.52
C LYS A 11 32.71 28.61 7.40
N LYS A 12 31.49 28.19 7.10
CA LYS A 12 30.80 27.10 7.83
C LYS A 12 31.47 25.73 7.61
N PHE A 13 31.86 25.41 6.36
CA PHE A 13 32.56 24.16 6.04
C PHE A 13 33.96 24.10 6.72
N THR A 14 34.70 25.20 6.70
CA THR A 14 35.99 25.31 7.36
C THR A 14 35.86 25.19 8.89
N MET A 15 34.75 25.66 9.47
CA MET A 15 34.48 25.58 10.89
C MET A 15 34.18 24.15 11.36
N VAL A 16 33.47 23.33 10.55
CA VAL A 16 33.21 21.91 10.88
C VAL A 16 34.51 21.10 10.86
N VAL A 17 35.31 21.23 9.83
CA VAL A 17 36.62 20.56 9.73
C VAL A 17 37.54 20.98 10.89
N ALA A 18 37.50 22.25 11.27
CA ALA A 18 38.27 22.75 12.41
C ALA A 18 37.76 22.16 13.76
N VAL A 19 36.46 22.04 13.94
CA VAL A 19 35.86 21.43 15.13
C VAL A 19 36.23 19.96 15.24
N ASP A 20 36.19 19.21 14.14
CA ASP A 20 36.60 17.78 14.13
C ASP A 20 38.09 17.61 14.45
N TYR A 21 38.95 18.49 13.91
CA TYR A 21 40.39 18.48 14.20
C TYR A 21 40.69 18.82 15.66
N ILE A 22 39.99 19.80 16.23
CA ILE A 22 40.09 20.19 17.64
C ILE A 22 39.60 19.09 18.57
N LEU A 23 38.49 18.39 18.22
CA LEU A 23 37.98 17.24 18.96
C LEU A 23 39.01 16.09 19.04
N ILE A 24 39.70 15.81 17.94
CA ILE A 24 40.76 14.80 17.89
C ILE A 24 41.98 15.20 18.73
N CYS A 25 42.36 16.47 18.71
CA CYS A 25 43.57 16.96 19.37
C CYS A 25 43.40 17.31 20.85
N VAL A 26 42.18 17.69 21.30
CA VAL A 26 41.92 18.25 22.64
C VAL A 26 41.11 17.30 23.55
N GLY A 27 40.53 16.24 22.96
CA GLY A 27 39.65 15.29 23.69
C GLY A 27 40.28 14.58 24.88
N HIS A 28 41.62 14.60 25.02
CA HIS A 28 42.32 13.99 26.15
C HIS A 28 42.59 14.95 27.32
N VAL A 29 42.36 16.23 27.16
CA VAL A 29 42.80 17.26 28.13
C VAL A 29 41.68 18.00 28.84
N TYR A 30 40.48 18.17 28.18
CA TYR A 30 39.38 18.94 28.75
C TYR A 30 37.99 18.34 28.42
N PRO A 31 37.43 17.46 29.29
CA PRO A 31 36.17 16.79 29.00
C PRO A 31 34.97 17.74 28.83
N VAL A 32 34.93 18.88 29.54
CA VAL A 32 33.84 19.87 29.43
C VAL A 32 33.88 20.58 28.08
N PHE A 33 35.07 20.88 27.56
CA PHE A 33 35.24 21.50 26.27
C PHE A 33 34.89 20.55 25.12
N CYS A 34 35.17 19.27 25.31
CA CYS A 34 34.77 18.20 24.40
C CYS A 34 33.23 18.06 24.32
N LEU A 35 32.52 18.15 25.45
CA LEU A 35 31.06 18.14 25.50
C LEU A 35 30.44 19.35 24.78
N ILE A 36 31.03 20.55 24.95
CA ILE A 36 30.57 21.77 24.26
C ILE A 36 30.83 21.64 22.75
N LEU A 37 31.99 21.18 22.33
CA LEU A 37 32.32 20.97 20.91
C LEU A 37 31.43 19.88 20.29
N GLN A 38 31.11 18.84 21.07
CA GLN A 38 30.23 17.75 20.64
C GLN A 38 28.78 18.24 20.52
N SER A 39 28.32 19.14 21.40
CA SER A 39 27.01 19.77 21.30
C SER A 39 26.91 20.72 20.10
N VAL A 40 27.96 21.49 19.82
CA VAL A 40 28.06 22.36 18.64
C VAL A 40 28.10 21.53 17.35
N ARG A 41 28.88 20.45 17.33
CA ARG A 41 28.94 19.49 16.21
C ARG A 41 27.57 18.87 15.97
N ASN A 42 26.92 18.36 17.02
CA ASN A 42 25.58 17.75 16.91
C ASN A 42 24.56 18.75 16.39
N ARG A 43 24.54 20.00 16.94
CA ARG A 43 23.66 21.08 16.47
C ARG A 43 23.91 21.44 14.99
N TYR A 44 25.17 21.40 14.53
CA TYR A 44 25.53 21.65 13.15
C TYR A 44 25.13 20.50 12.22
N TYR A 45 25.35 19.24 12.62
CA TYR A 45 24.93 18.07 11.86
C TYR A 45 23.40 18.01 11.70
N MET A 46 22.64 18.38 12.73
CA MET A 46 21.18 18.37 12.67
C MET A 46 20.58 19.47 11.79
N GLN A 47 21.26 20.62 11.64
CA GLN A 47 20.84 21.62 10.66
C GLN A 47 20.98 21.13 9.21
N ASN A 48 21.73 20.05 9.00
CA ASN A 48 22.01 19.46 7.70
C ASN A 48 21.24 18.16 7.43
N ILE A 49 20.16 17.89 8.15
CA ILE A 49 19.25 16.76 7.88
C ILE A 49 17.89 17.33 7.49
N ARG A 50 17.22 16.70 6.51
CA ARG A 50 15.83 16.92 6.15
C ARG A 50 15.15 15.56 5.99
N ASN A 51 14.07 15.33 6.70
CA ASN A 51 13.26 14.12 6.58
C ASN A 51 11.98 14.48 5.84
N ILE A 52 11.79 13.94 4.65
CA ILE A 52 10.64 14.23 3.79
C ILE A 52 9.87 12.96 3.46
N ALA A 53 8.55 13.02 3.54
CA ALA A 53 7.67 11.98 3.01
C ALA A 53 7.14 12.39 1.63
N ILE A 54 7.06 11.46 0.68
CA ILE A 54 6.49 11.74 -0.63
C ILE A 54 5.08 11.19 -0.71
N ILE A 55 4.12 12.09 -0.93
CA ILE A 55 2.70 11.81 -1.08
C ILE A 55 2.32 12.01 -2.54
N ALA A 56 1.79 10.97 -3.18
CA ALA A 56 1.34 11.04 -4.56
C ALA A 56 0.22 10.03 -4.83
N HIS A 57 -0.63 10.34 -5.81
CA HIS A 57 -1.51 9.35 -6.40
C HIS A 57 -0.73 8.37 -7.28
N VAL A 58 -1.33 7.22 -7.54
CA VAL A 58 -0.84 6.24 -8.52
C VAL A 58 -0.62 6.95 -9.86
N ASP A 59 0.45 6.65 -10.55
CA ASP A 59 0.84 7.25 -11.84
C ASP A 59 1.15 8.75 -11.85
N HIS A 60 1.08 9.49 -10.75
CA HIS A 60 1.50 10.90 -10.71
C HIS A 60 3.03 11.10 -10.88
N GLY A 61 3.80 10.01 -10.89
CA GLY A 61 5.24 10.02 -11.19
C GLY A 61 6.14 10.03 -9.96
N LYS A 62 5.66 9.51 -8.83
CA LYS A 62 6.41 9.42 -7.56
C LYS A 62 7.74 8.71 -7.73
N THR A 63 7.72 7.46 -8.20
CA THR A 63 8.94 6.65 -8.41
C THR A 63 9.92 7.34 -9.36
N THR A 64 9.42 7.90 -10.47
CA THR A 64 10.25 8.64 -11.44
C THR A 64 10.91 9.85 -10.80
N LEU A 65 10.21 10.61 -9.94
CA LEU A 65 10.77 11.76 -9.24
C LEU A 65 11.88 11.35 -8.28
N VAL A 66 11.64 10.30 -7.47
CA VAL A 66 12.65 9.80 -6.52
C VAL A 66 13.88 9.27 -7.23
N ASP A 67 13.72 8.55 -8.34
CA ASP A 67 14.85 8.10 -9.17
C ASP A 67 15.69 9.29 -9.67
N LYS A 68 15.05 10.39 -10.11
CA LYS A 68 15.76 11.61 -10.50
C LYS A 68 16.45 12.31 -9.32
N MET A 69 15.84 12.28 -8.14
CA MET A 69 16.48 12.81 -6.92
C MET A 69 17.72 12.00 -6.53
N LEU A 70 17.65 10.67 -6.63
CA LEU A 70 18.79 9.77 -6.40
C LEU A 70 19.95 10.03 -7.39
N LEU A 71 19.63 10.24 -8.66
CA LEU A 71 20.61 10.59 -9.68
C LEU A 71 21.27 11.95 -9.40
N ALA A 72 20.50 12.96 -9.00
CA ALA A 72 21.02 14.29 -8.66
C ALA A 72 21.91 14.30 -7.41
N GLY A 73 21.74 13.31 -6.51
CA GLY A 73 22.60 13.12 -5.34
C GLY A 73 23.98 12.52 -5.63
N HIS A 74 24.35 12.32 -6.90
CA HIS A 74 25.64 11.74 -7.35
C HIS A 74 25.98 10.35 -6.74
N LEU A 75 24.97 9.56 -6.44
CA LEU A 75 25.13 8.22 -5.81
C LEU A 75 25.54 7.13 -6.82
N PHE A 76 25.38 7.39 -8.10
CA PHE A 76 25.73 6.45 -9.18
C PHE A 76 26.97 6.94 -9.94
N ARG A 77 27.85 5.99 -10.30
CA ARG A 77 28.96 6.27 -11.22
C ARG A 77 28.40 6.44 -12.64
N ASP A 78 28.97 7.36 -13.40
CA ASP A 78 28.54 7.72 -14.77
C ASP A 78 28.37 6.54 -15.76
N ASN A 79 28.89 5.35 -15.43
CA ASN A 79 28.87 4.15 -16.26
C ASN A 79 27.90 3.04 -15.78
N GLN A 80 27.08 3.27 -14.75
CA GLN A 80 26.04 2.31 -14.37
C GLN A 80 24.80 2.58 -15.21
N THR A 81 24.43 1.65 -16.08
CA THR A 81 23.11 1.59 -16.70
C THR A 81 22.08 1.36 -15.60
N THR A 82 21.51 2.45 -15.09
CA THR A 82 20.42 2.41 -14.13
C THR A 82 19.17 2.01 -14.88
N GLY A 83 18.59 0.88 -14.51
CA GLY A 83 17.26 0.49 -15.01
C GLY A 83 16.21 1.54 -14.61
N GLU A 84 15.17 1.69 -15.40
CA GLU A 84 14.01 2.50 -15.03
C GLU A 84 13.29 1.86 -13.82
N LEU A 85 12.77 2.68 -12.88
CA LEU A 85 12.02 2.27 -11.68
C LEU A 85 12.86 1.50 -10.64
N MET A 86 13.93 2.12 -10.17
CA MET A 86 14.85 1.51 -9.19
C MET A 86 14.20 1.25 -7.82
N LEU A 87 13.22 2.03 -7.41
CA LEU A 87 12.53 1.86 -6.13
C LEU A 87 11.57 0.68 -6.11
N ASP A 88 10.90 0.37 -7.21
CA ASP A 88 9.90 -0.68 -7.25
C ASP A 88 10.55 -2.07 -7.46
N ASN A 89 11.19 -2.58 -6.42
CA ASN A 89 11.85 -3.90 -6.44
C ASN A 89 10.85 -5.07 -6.35
N ASN A 90 9.61 -4.83 -5.93
CA ASN A 90 8.57 -5.85 -5.84
C ASN A 90 7.81 -5.94 -7.17
N GLU A 91 7.74 -7.16 -7.73
CA GLU A 91 7.01 -7.42 -8.97
C GLU A 91 5.54 -7.01 -8.89
N ILE A 92 4.89 -7.21 -7.73
CA ILE A 92 3.49 -6.84 -7.48
C ILE A 92 3.31 -5.32 -7.52
N GLU A 93 4.25 -4.55 -6.94
CA GLU A 93 4.23 -3.08 -7.00
C GLU A 93 4.33 -2.58 -8.43
N ARG A 94 5.26 -3.15 -9.23
CA ARG A 94 5.43 -2.79 -10.66
C ARG A 94 4.21 -3.12 -11.52
N GLU A 95 3.63 -4.30 -11.34
CA GLU A 95 2.46 -4.73 -12.10
C GLU A 95 1.22 -3.90 -11.80
N ARG A 96 1.08 -3.47 -10.55
CA ARG A 96 -0.09 -2.69 -10.08
C ARG A 96 0.11 -1.19 -10.13
N GLY A 97 1.35 -0.72 -10.32
CA GLY A 97 1.70 0.69 -10.28
C GLY A 97 1.51 1.35 -8.90
N ILE A 98 1.46 0.56 -7.80
CA ILE A 98 1.23 1.06 -6.44
C ILE A 98 2.41 0.75 -5.53
N THR A 99 2.73 1.65 -4.61
CA THR A 99 3.64 1.37 -3.51
C THR A 99 2.89 0.62 -2.42
N ILE A 100 3.36 -0.57 -2.05
CA ILE A 100 2.80 -1.42 -1.00
C ILE A 100 3.58 -1.25 0.29
N LEU A 101 4.92 -1.32 0.21
CA LEU A 101 5.82 -1.18 1.34
C LEU A 101 6.57 0.15 1.27
N SER A 102 6.61 0.86 2.40
CA SER A 102 7.41 2.08 2.52
C SER A 102 8.90 1.77 2.38
N LYS A 103 9.63 2.65 1.70
CA LYS A 103 11.08 2.54 1.53
C LYS A 103 11.74 3.83 1.99
N ASN A 104 12.90 3.66 2.62
CA ASN A 104 13.71 4.80 3.05
C ASN A 104 14.94 4.90 2.15
N VAL A 105 15.13 6.05 1.54
CA VAL A 105 16.33 6.37 0.75
C VAL A 105 16.93 7.67 1.24
N SER A 106 18.22 7.90 0.98
CA SER A 106 18.89 9.10 1.44
C SER A 106 19.84 9.63 0.39
N ILE A 107 19.83 10.93 0.19
CA ILE A 107 20.76 11.64 -0.71
C ILE A 107 21.51 12.72 0.05
N ASN A 108 22.72 13.05 -0.43
CA ASN A 108 23.49 14.19 0.06
C ASN A 108 23.50 15.29 -1.00
N TYR A 109 22.94 16.43 -0.66
CA TYR A 109 22.89 17.57 -1.56
C TYR A 109 23.37 18.84 -0.86
N LYS A 110 24.39 19.49 -1.41
CA LYS A 110 25.01 20.70 -0.83
C LYS A 110 25.40 20.58 0.65
N GLY A 111 25.83 19.37 1.09
CA GLY A 111 26.21 19.10 2.48
C GLY A 111 25.02 18.88 3.43
N THR A 112 23.80 18.78 2.91
CA THR A 112 22.59 18.41 3.65
C THR A 112 22.18 16.98 3.28
N LYS A 113 21.96 16.15 4.27
CA LYS A 113 21.40 14.82 4.11
C LYS A 113 19.87 14.93 4.00
N ILE A 114 19.31 14.50 2.90
CA ILE A 114 17.86 14.45 2.68
C ILE A 114 17.44 12.99 2.75
N ASN A 115 16.74 12.62 3.81
CA ASN A 115 16.09 11.32 3.92
C ASN A 115 14.72 11.41 3.24
N ILE A 116 14.48 10.54 2.29
CA ILE A 116 13.26 10.46 1.50
C ILE A 116 12.53 9.19 1.94
N ILE A 117 11.30 9.36 2.39
CA ILE A 117 10.44 8.30 2.87
C ILE A 117 9.35 8.11 1.84
N ASP A 118 9.40 6.97 1.14
CA ASP A 118 8.38 6.60 0.16
C ASP A 118 7.14 6.07 0.88
N THR A 119 5.97 6.71 0.68
CA THR A 119 4.73 6.35 1.37
C THR A 119 3.77 5.60 0.46
N PRO A 120 3.11 4.53 0.96
CA PRO A 120 1.99 3.93 0.24
C PRO A 120 0.87 4.95 0.01
N GLY A 121 0.23 4.88 -1.18
CA GLY A 121 -0.86 5.81 -1.52
C GLY A 121 -2.25 5.28 -1.18
N HIS A 122 -2.42 3.97 -0.96
CA HIS A 122 -3.72 3.34 -0.79
C HIS A 122 -4.14 3.26 0.68
N SER A 123 -5.45 3.53 0.96
CA SER A 123 -6.01 3.52 2.32
C SER A 123 -5.88 2.18 3.07
N ASP A 124 -5.87 1.04 2.34
CA ASP A 124 -5.68 -0.28 2.92
C ASP A 124 -4.31 -0.45 3.62
N PHE A 125 -3.33 0.39 3.25
CA PHE A 125 -2.00 0.47 3.87
C PHE A 125 -1.86 1.64 4.85
N GLY A 126 -2.97 2.26 5.26
CA GLY A 126 -2.98 3.44 6.13
C GLY A 126 -2.19 3.28 7.43
N GLY A 127 -2.10 2.08 8.02
CA GLY A 127 -1.27 1.81 9.19
C GLY A 127 0.23 1.96 8.93
N GLU A 128 0.69 1.68 7.72
CA GLU A 128 2.07 1.98 7.32
C GLU A 128 2.26 3.48 7.11
N VAL A 129 1.32 4.13 6.46
CA VAL A 129 1.35 5.58 6.23
C VAL A 129 1.52 6.34 7.53
N GLU A 130 0.68 6.08 8.53
CA GLU A 130 0.74 6.76 9.83
C GLU A 130 2.09 6.58 10.53
N ARG A 131 2.65 5.37 10.51
CA ARG A 131 3.95 5.07 11.12
C ARG A 131 5.09 5.80 10.42
N VAL A 132 5.06 5.80 9.11
CA VAL A 132 6.15 6.31 8.27
C VAL A 132 6.16 7.84 8.27
N LEU A 133 4.99 8.48 8.23
CA LEU A 133 4.85 9.93 8.34
C LEU A 133 5.43 10.49 9.64
N ASN A 134 5.39 9.74 10.74
CA ASN A 134 6.00 10.15 12.02
C ASN A 134 7.54 10.26 11.97
N MET A 135 8.19 9.75 10.94
CA MET A 135 9.64 9.93 10.73
C MET A 135 9.97 11.22 9.96
N ALA A 136 9.00 11.84 9.31
CA ALA A 136 9.19 13.02 8.47
C ALA A 136 9.08 14.35 9.26
N ASP A 137 9.68 15.40 8.71
CA ASP A 137 9.56 16.78 9.18
C ASP A 137 8.76 17.65 8.19
N GLY A 138 8.57 17.14 6.96
CA GLY A 138 7.75 17.75 5.92
C GLY A 138 7.35 16.74 4.87
N CYS A 139 6.50 17.15 3.93
CA CYS A 139 6.06 16.27 2.86
C CYS A 139 6.11 16.95 1.49
N LEU A 140 6.37 16.16 0.45
CA LEU A 140 6.21 16.55 -0.94
C LEU A 140 4.87 16.02 -1.43
N LEU A 141 3.95 16.91 -1.75
CA LEU A 141 2.69 16.57 -2.41
C LEU A 141 2.88 16.63 -3.92
N LEU A 142 2.96 15.48 -4.57
CA LEU A 142 3.14 15.37 -6.02
C LEU A 142 1.79 15.20 -6.70
N VAL A 143 1.45 16.13 -7.61
CA VAL A 143 0.17 16.17 -8.32
C VAL A 143 0.42 16.23 -9.82
N ASP A 144 -0.36 15.49 -10.62
CA ASP A 144 -0.35 15.56 -12.08
C ASP A 144 -0.99 16.86 -12.55
N ALA A 145 -0.32 17.60 -13.44
CA ALA A 145 -0.77 18.88 -13.97
C ALA A 145 -2.05 18.83 -14.81
N PHE A 146 -2.50 17.63 -15.21
CA PHE A 146 -3.74 17.42 -15.96
C PHE A 146 -4.87 16.90 -15.05
N GLU A 147 -4.57 15.86 -14.25
CA GLU A 147 -5.57 15.16 -13.42
C GLU A 147 -5.94 15.96 -12.16
N GLY A 148 -4.98 16.68 -11.58
CA GLY A 148 -5.16 17.36 -10.32
C GLY A 148 -5.07 16.44 -9.09
N PRO A 149 -5.47 16.91 -7.89
CA PRO A 149 -5.45 16.12 -6.67
C PRO A 149 -6.54 15.04 -6.70
N MET A 150 -6.13 13.78 -6.53
CA MET A 150 -6.99 12.61 -6.59
C MET A 150 -7.46 12.15 -5.21
N PRO A 151 -8.62 11.46 -5.09
CA PRO A 151 -9.20 11.06 -3.80
C PRO A 151 -8.26 10.28 -2.88
N GLN A 152 -7.41 9.38 -3.41
CA GLN A 152 -6.46 8.62 -2.59
C GLN A 152 -5.41 9.51 -1.91
N THR A 153 -5.00 10.59 -2.56
CA THR A 153 -4.05 11.57 -2.02
C THR A 153 -4.61 12.27 -0.79
N ARG A 154 -5.94 12.49 -0.74
CA ARG A 154 -6.65 13.17 0.34
C ARG A 154 -6.38 12.54 1.69
N PHE A 155 -6.45 11.20 1.79
CA PHE A 155 -6.21 10.49 3.06
C PHE A 155 -4.79 10.69 3.59
N VAL A 156 -3.77 10.46 2.75
CA VAL A 156 -2.36 10.57 3.17
C VAL A 156 -2.02 12.01 3.52
N LEU A 157 -2.50 12.96 2.71
CA LEU A 157 -2.32 14.40 2.96
C LEU A 157 -2.99 14.83 4.27
N GLN A 158 -4.23 14.40 4.54
CA GLN A 158 -4.91 14.70 5.79
C GLN A 158 -4.10 14.25 7.02
N LYS A 159 -3.56 13.03 6.99
CA LYS A 159 -2.73 12.51 8.07
C LYS A 159 -1.43 13.33 8.22
N ALA A 160 -0.79 13.68 7.11
CA ALA A 160 0.41 14.52 7.12
C ALA A 160 0.14 15.91 7.74
N LEU A 161 -0.97 16.55 7.36
CA LEU A 161 -1.37 17.85 7.90
C LEU A 161 -1.71 17.78 9.39
N GLN A 162 -2.42 16.73 9.83
CA GLN A 162 -2.79 16.51 11.25
C GLN A 162 -1.59 16.36 12.18
N ILE A 163 -0.50 15.71 11.72
CA ILE A 163 0.74 15.59 12.52
C ILE A 163 1.66 16.80 12.36
N GLY A 164 1.23 17.85 11.63
CA GLY A 164 1.92 19.12 11.51
C GLY A 164 3.07 19.13 10.50
N LEU A 165 3.11 18.23 9.51
CA LEU A 165 4.13 18.27 8.46
C LEU A 165 3.98 19.52 7.59
N LYS A 166 5.12 20.12 7.23
CA LYS A 166 5.16 21.25 6.29
C LYS A 166 5.10 20.73 4.85
N PRO A 167 4.09 21.09 4.06
CA PRO A 167 3.97 20.63 2.68
C PRO A 167 4.82 21.48 1.72
N ILE A 168 5.33 20.82 0.67
CA ILE A 168 5.80 21.44 -0.58
C ILE A 168 4.96 20.82 -1.69
N VAL A 169 4.33 21.63 -2.52
CA VAL A 169 3.52 21.14 -3.65
C VAL A 169 4.39 21.07 -4.90
N VAL A 170 4.33 19.91 -5.58
CA VAL A 170 5.05 19.68 -6.83
C VAL A 170 4.03 19.30 -7.91
N ILE A 171 3.79 20.21 -8.86
CA ILE A 171 2.91 19.96 -10.01
C ILE A 171 3.74 19.37 -11.13
N ASN A 172 3.58 18.08 -11.36
CA ASN A 172 4.36 17.26 -12.28
C ASN A 172 3.64 17.09 -13.63
N LYS A 173 4.40 16.65 -14.63
CA LYS A 173 3.92 16.39 -16.00
C LYS A 173 3.40 17.62 -16.74
N VAL A 174 3.96 18.78 -16.45
CA VAL A 174 3.64 20.02 -17.20
C VAL A 174 4.08 19.99 -18.67
N ASP A 175 4.80 18.93 -19.08
CA ASP A 175 5.16 18.64 -20.48
C ASP A 175 4.00 18.05 -21.30
N LYS A 176 2.88 17.67 -20.67
CA LYS A 176 1.68 17.19 -21.38
C LYS A 176 0.97 18.35 -22.10
N PRO A 177 0.46 18.15 -23.33
CA PRO A 177 -0.14 19.22 -24.15
C PRO A 177 -1.42 19.81 -23.55
N ASN A 178 -2.10 19.09 -22.66
CA ASN A 178 -3.37 19.51 -22.04
C ASN A 178 -3.20 19.81 -20.55
N CYS A 179 -1.98 20.12 -20.09
CA CYS A 179 -1.75 20.47 -18.69
C CYS A 179 -2.43 21.80 -18.34
N ARG A 180 -2.90 21.91 -17.09
CA ARG A 180 -3.54 23.09 -16.49
C ARG A 180 -2.98 23.39 -15.10
N PRO A 181 -1.67 23.74 -15.00
CA PRO A 181 -0.97 23.80 -13.72
C PRO A 181 -1.58 24.82 -12.75
N ASP A 182 -2.07 25.95 -13.24
CA ASP A 182 -2.62 27.03 -12.41
C ASP A 182 -3.96 26.59 -11.78
N GLU A 183 -4.86 25.98 -12.56
CA GLU A 183 -6.11 25.41 -12.04
C GLU A 183 -5.85 24.28 -11.05
N VAL A 184 -4.86 23.43 -11.32
CA VAL A 184 -4.47 22.35 -10.38
C VAL A 184 -3.94 22.90 -9.08
N ASN A 185 -3.23 24.02 -9.08
CA ASN A 185 -2.79 24.68 -7.85
C ASN A 185 -4.00 25.19 -7.03
N GLU A 186 -5.00 25.79 -7.67
CA GLU A 186 -6.24 26.19 -7.00
C GLU A 186 -6.96 24.97 -6.38
N MET A 187 -7.08 23.87 -7.13
CA MET A 187 -7.66 22.62 -6.61
C MET A 187 -6.90 22.05 -5.41
N VAL A 188 -5.56 22.14 -5.38
CA VAL A 188 -4.73 21.73 -4.25
C VAL A 188 -4.97 22.63 -3.05
N PHE A 189 -5.07 23.94 -3.26
CA PHE A 189 -5.36 24.89 -2.20
C PHE A 189 -6.74 24.60 -1.56
N ASP A 190 -7.78 24.41 -2.37
CA ASP A 190 -9.12 24.07 -1.93
C ASP A 190 -9.14 22.74 -1.17
N LEU A 191 -8.39 21.73 -1.64
CA LEU A 191 -8.24 20.47 -0.93
C LEU A 191 -7.61 20.67 0.45
N MET A 192 -6.49 21.38 0.55
CA MET A 192 -5.83 21.64 1.84
C MET A 192 -6.74 22.43 2.79
N PHE A 193 -7.44 23.43 2.26
CA PHE A 193 -8.42 24.19 3.04
C PHE A 193 -9.55 23.30 3.56
N SER A 194 -10.10 22.41 2.75
CA SER A 194 -11.13 21.43 3.15
C SER A 194 -10.64 20.44 4.21
N LEU A 195 -9.34 20.19 4.27
CA LEU A 195 -8.69 19.32 5.27
C LEU A 195 -8.28 20.06 6.55
N ASN A 196 -8.71 21.32 6.71
CA ASN A 196 -8.38 22.19 7.86
C ASN A 196 -6.86 22.40 8.04
N ALA A 197 -6.12 22.58 6.95
CA ALA A 197 -4.72 22.96 7.00
C ALA A 197 -4.54 24.30 7.73
N THR A 198 -3.45 24.44 8.47
CA THR A 198 -3.10 25.70 9.16
C THR A 198 -2.66 26.76 8.16
N GLU A 199 -2.68 28.05 8.57
CA GLU A 199 -2.20 29.15 7.72
C GLU A 199 -0.75 28.93 7.25
N GLU A 200 0.12 28.37 8.09
CA GLU A 200 1.50 28.04 7.74
C GLU A 200 1.59 26.88 6.72
N GLN A 201 0.63 25.97 6.71
CA GLN A 201 0.56 24.88 5.75
C GLN A 201 -0.07 25.32 4.42
N LEU A 202 -0.97 26.31 4.44
CA LEU A 202 -1.55 26.91 3.25
C LEU A 202 -0.57 27.83 2.50
N ASP A 203 0.45 28.38 3.21
CA ASP A 203 1.57 29.13 2.60
C ASP A 203 2.68 28.15 2.15
N TYR A 204 2.33 27.22 1.27
CA TYR A 204 3.24 26.19 0.78
C TYR A 204 4.09 26.67 -0.41
N PRO A 205 5.36 26.28 -0.47
CA PRO A 205 6.17 26.44 -1.67
C PRO A 205 5.65 25.60 -2.83
N LEU A 206 5.63 26.17 -4.02
CA LEU A 206 5.13 25.54 -5.24
C LEU A 206 6.25 25.37 -6.25
N ILE A 207 6.39 24.14 -6.77
CA ILE A 207 7.35 23.75 -7.79
C ILE A 207 6.61 23.07 -8.95
N TYR A 208 6.97 23.39 -10.16
CA TYR A 208 6.46 22.79 -11.37
C TYR A 208 7.54 22.01 -12.10
N GLY A 209 7.18 21.00 -12.88
CA GLY A 209 8.14 20.36 -13.74
C GLY A 209 7.70 19.06 -14.40
N SER A 210 8.66 18.38 -14.98
CA SER A 210 8.52 17.06 -15.56
C SER A 210 9.57 16.11 -14.97
N ALA A 211 9.16 15.25 -14.06
CA ALA A 211 10.05 14.23 -13.51
C ALA A 211 10.61 13.31 -14.61
N LYS A 212 9.81 12.99 -15.64
CA LYS A 212 10.24 12.18 -16.78
C LYS A 212 11.40 12.85 -17.52
N ASN A 213 11.28 14.14 -17.82
CA ASN A 213 12.30 14.93 -18.54
C ASN A 213 13.43 15.41 -17.61
N GLY A 214 13.28 15.25 -16.28
CA GLY A 214 14.33 15.52 -15.29
C GLY A 214 14.54 17.00 -14.97
N TRP A 215 13.51 17.85 -15.05
CA TRP A 215 13.60 19.26 -14.72
C TRP A 215 12.49 19.73 -13.78
N MET A 216 12.78 20.71 -12.94
CA MET A 216 11.86 21.37 -12.00
C MET A 216 12.17 22.87 -11.91
N ASN A 217 11.13 23.72 -11.77
CA ASN A 217 11.28 25.18 -11.60
C ASN A 217 10.08 25.74 -10.81
N THR A 218 10.22 26.97 -10.34
CA THR A 218 9.13 27.77 -9.74
C THR A 218 8.17 28.36 -10.79
N ASP A 219 8.56 28.39 -12.05
CA ASP A 219 7.75 28.83 -13.19
C ASP A 219 7.70 27.71 -14.24
N TRP A 220 6.51 27.22 -14.56
CA TRP A 220 6.33 26.11 -15.49
C TRP A 220 6.54 26.46 -16.97
N HIS A 221 6.58 27.77 -17.31
CA HIS A 221 6.90 28.24 -18.66
C HIS A 221 8.41 28.24 -18.97
N THR A 222 9.25 28.17 -17.94
CA THR A 222 10.71 28.23 -18.07
C THR A 222 11.36 26.92 -17.61
N PRO A 223 11.43 25.88 -18.47
CA PRO A 223 12.12 24.62 -18.13
C PRO A 223 13.58 24.84 -17.77
N THR A 224 14.06 24.10 -16.78
CA THR A 224 15.48 24.03 -16.38
C THR A 224 16.10 22.73 -16.91
N ASP A 225 17.44 22.59 -16.79
CA ASP A 225 18.13 21.37 -17.24
C ASP A 225 18.18 20.25 -16.17
N ASN A 226 17.65 20.53 -14.96
CA ASN A 226 17.78 19.61 -13.82
C ASN A 226 16.71 19.85 -12.75
N ILE A 227 16.73 19.00 -11.71
CA ILE A 227 15.79 19.07 -10.57
C ILE A 227 16.34 19.84 -9.36
N THR A 228 17.47 20.51 -9.49
CA THR A 228 18.11 21.25 -8.37
C THR A 228 17.20 22.30 -7.73
N PRO A 229 16.30 23.00 -8.45
CA PRO A 229 15.35 23.93 -7.81
C PRO A 229 14.44 23.26 -6.77
N LEU A 230 14.01 22.01 -6.99
CA LEU A 230 13.27 21.25 -6.01
C LEU A 230 14.13 20.91 -4.79
N LEU A 231 15.36 20.47 -4.98
CA LEU A 231 16.27 20.15 -3.86
C LEU A 231 16.61 21.40 -3.03
N ASP A 232 16.80 22.55 -3.68
CA ASP A 232 16.99 23.83 -2.99
C ASP A 232 15.74 24.22 -2.21
N CYS A 233 14.55 24.08 -2.80
CA CYS A 233 13.27 24.33 -2.15
C CYS A 233 13.09 23.46 -0.89
N ILE A 234 13.47 22.18 -0.94
CA ILE A 234 13.42 21.27 0.22
C ILE A 234 14.33 21.77 1.35
N ILE A 235 15.59 22.15 1.03
CA ILE A 235 16.53 22.61 2.04
C ILE A 235 16.06 23.91 2.70
N ASP A 236 15.49 24.83 1.92
CA ASP A 236 15.13 26.16 2.37
C ASP A 236 13.80 26.17 3.16
N ASN A 237 12.85 25.27 2.86
CA ASN A 237 11.50 25.30 3.41
C ASN A 237 11.20 24.20 4.42
N ILE A 238 11.75 22.99 4.28
CA ILE A 238 11.51 21.94 5.27
C ILE A 238 12.36 22.21 6.51
N PRO A 239 11.76 22.20 7.72
CA PRO A 239 12.51 22.43 8.94
C PRO A 239 13.52 21.30 9.20
N ALA A 240 14.63 21.64 9.86
CA ALA A 240 15.50 20.62 10.42
C ALA A 240 14.82 19.91 11.60
N PRO A 241 15.17 18.62 11.86
CA PRO A 241 14.64 17.88 12.99
C PRO A 241 14.82 18.66 14.32
N GLN A 242 13.76 18.64 15.15
CA GLN A 242 13.83 19.29 16.47
C GLN A 242 14.78 18.54 17.40
N GLN A 243 15.62 19.28 18.12
CA GLN A 243 16.43 18.72 19.18
C GLN A 243 15.61 18.65 20.47
N LEU A 244 15.37 17.43 20.92
CA LEU A 244 14.80 17.18 22.22
C LEU A 244 15.92 16.79 23.20
N GLU A 245 16.04 17.49 24.33
CA GLU A 245 16.97 17.13 25.39
C GLU A 245 16.44 15.91 26.18
N GLY A 246 17.34 15.03 26.59
CA GLY A 246 17.01 13.87 27.41
C GLY A 246 17.73 12.58 27.01
N THR A 247 17.34 11.49 27.66
CA THR A 247 17.88 10.16 27.44
C THR A 247 17.47 9.61 26.06
N LEU A 248 18.16 8.58 25.60
CA LEU A 248 17.91 7.95 24.31
C LEU A 248 16.46 7.51 24.16
N GLN A 249 15.86 7.88 23.03
CA GLN A 249 14.57 7.36 22.56
C GLN A 249 14.58 7.20 21.04
N MET A 250 14.19 6.01 20.57
CA MET A 250 13.94 5.72 19.15
C MET A 250 12.74 4.80 19.05
N LEU A 251 11.72 5.23 18.32
CA LEU A 251 10.56 4.38 18.02
C LEU A 251 10.86 3.50 16.80
N ILE A 252 10.61 2.21 16.90
CA ILE A 252 10.68 1.28 15.76
C ILE A 252 9.41 1.46 14.92
N THR A 253 9.55 2.03 13.75
CA THR A 253 8.43 2.39 12.86
C THR A 253 8.26 1.41 11.72
N SER A 254 9.35 0.77 11.28
CA SER A 254 9.36 -0.16 10.16
C SER A 254 10.31 -1.33 10.42
N LEU A 255 10.07 -2.42 9.72
CA LEU A 255 10.90 -3.61 9.71
C LEU A 255 11.44 -3.84 8.30
N ASP A 256 12.74 -4.08 8.22
CA ASP A 256 13.37 -4.61 7.03
C ASP A 256 13.90 -6.02 7.31
N TYR A 257 14.15 -6.79 6.27
CA TYR A 257 14.64 -8.15 6.40
C TYR A 257 15.73 -8.44 5.39
N SER A 258 16.86 -8.93 5.90
CA SER A 258 17.93 -9.47 5.08
C SER A 258 18.07 -10.97 5.33
N SER A 259 18.22 -11.74 4.25
CA SER A 259 18.47 -13.20 4.36
C SER A 259 19.75 -13.52 5.12
N TYR A 260 20.68 -12.57 5.23
CA TYR A 260 21.97 -12.73 5.89
C TYR A 260 21.95 -12.27 7.36
N THR A 261 21.34 -11.13 7.65
CA THR A 261 21.36 -10.51 8.99
C THR A 261 20.06 -10.70 9.77
N GLY A 262 19.03 -11.25 9.14
CA GLY A 262 17.71 -11.42 9.73
C GLY A 262 16.90 -10.12 9.78
N ARG A 263 16.13 -9.92 10.86
CA ARG A 263 15.26 -8.76 11.07
C ARG A 263 16.07 -7.51 11.39
N ILE A 264 15.69 -6.41 10.76
CA ILE A 264 16.32 -5.09 10.90
C ILE A 264 15.26 -4.12 11.41
N ALA A 265 15.53 -3.47 12.56
CA ALA A 265 14.65 -2.45 13.10
C ALA A 265 14.98 -1.09 12.48
N VAL A 266 13.99 -0.44 11.87
CA VAL A 266 14.13 0.88 11.26
C VAL A 266 13.29 1.90 12.03
N GLY A 267 13.87 3.08 12.27
CA GLY A 267 13.17 4.16 12.93
C GLY A 267 13.99 5.45 12.96
N ARG A 268 13.34 6.52 13.43
CA ARG A 268 13.98 7.81 13.67
C ARG A 268 14.43 7.91 15.13
N VAL A 269 15.67 8.36 15.33
CA VAL A 269 16.15 8.70 16.68
C VAL A 269 15.44 9.97 17.14
N HIS A 270 14.55 9.83 18.10
CA HIS A 270 13.73 10.95 18.58
C HIS A 270 14.55 11.91 19.44
N ARG A 271 15.33 11.37 20.39
CA ARG A 271 16.28 12.13 21.20
C ARG A 271 17.49 11.27 21.59
N GLY A 272 18.54 11.94 22.00
CA GLY A 272 19.79 11.28 22.38
C GLY A 272 20.61 10.81 21.18
N THR A 273 21.51 9.86 21.43
CA THR A 273 22.44 9.31 20.42
C THR A 273 22.52 7.80 20.58
N ILE A 274 22.38 7.08 19.49
CA ILE A 274 22.57 5.63 19.41
C ILE A 274 24.00 5.34 18.96
N ARG A 275 24.64 4.33 19.57
CA ARG A 275 25.98 3.86 19.19
C ARG A 275 25.99 2.36 18.94
N GLU A 276 26.84 1.97 18.00
CA GLU A 276 27.13 0.56 17.78
C GLU A 276 27.70 -0.09 19.06
N GLY A 277 27.24 -1.29 19.40
CA GLY A 277 27.64 -1.98 20.61
C GLY A 277 27.05 -1.45 21.92
N MET A 278 26.18 -0.43 21.89
CA MET A 278 25.53 0.16 23.07
C MET A 278 24.54 -0.82 23.71
N ASN A 279 24.52 -0.87 25.04
CA ASN A 279 23.45 -1.53 25.77
C ASN A 279 22.25 -0.60 25.84
N VAL A 280 21.05 -1.13 25.60
CA VAL A 280 19.79 -0.37 25.56
C VAL A 280 18.68 -1.17 26.24
N THR A 281 17.60 -0.50 26.58
CA THR A 281 16.36 -1.15 27.02
C THR A 281 15.33 -1.03 25.91
N LEU A 282 14.75 -2.14 25.51
CA LEU A 282 13.62 -2.21 24.61
C LEU A 282 12.33 -2.14 25.44
N ALA A 283 11.62 -1.04 25.36
CA ALA A 283 10.31 -0.86 25.95
C ALA A 283 9.25 -1.34 24.96
N ARG A 284 8.62 -2.47 25.27
CA ARG A 284 7.56 -3.05 24.44
C ARG A 284 6.24 -2.32 24.58
N ARG A 285 5.39 -2.42 23.57
CA ARG A 285 4.02 -1.87 23.61
C ARG A 285 3.19 -2.45 24.76
N THR A 286 3.51 -3.65 25.23
CA THR A 286 2.87 -4.30 26.39
C THR A 286 3.27 -3.69 27.74
N GLY A 287 4.28 -2.80 27.75
CA GLY A 287 4.88 -2.25 28.97
C GLY A 287 6.06 -3.08 29.52
N GLU A 288 6.38 -4.20 28.89
CA GLU A 288 7.55 -5.01 29.28
C GLU A 288 8.85 -4.31 28.89
N MET A 289 9.85 -4.31 29.80
CA MET A 289 11.17 -3.73 29.58
C MET A 289 12.20 -4.83 29.40
N VAL A 290 12.80 -4.95 28.22
CA VAL A 290 13.78 -5.97 27.88
C VAL A 290 15.15 -5.36 27.65
N LYS A 291 16.15 -5.75 28.43
CA LYS A 291 17.52 -5.29 28.25
C LYS A 291 18.17 -6.03 27.08
N THR A 292 18.74 -5.27 26.15
CA THR A 292 19.36 -5.83 24.94
C THR A 292 20.59 -5.01 24.52
N LYS A 293 21.26 -5.44 23.46
CA LYS A 293 22.45 -4.79 22.94
C LYS A 293 22.34 -4.59 21.43
N ILE A 294 22.72 -3.42 20.96
CA ILE A 294 22.81 -3.11 19.53
C ILE A 294 24.07 -3.80 18.98
N LYS A 295 23.92 -4.72 18.02
CA LYS A 295 25.07 -5.40 17.41
C LYS A 295 25.69 -4.54 16.33
N GLU A 296 24.88 -4.06 15.37
CA GLU A 296 25.31 -3.18 14.28
C GLU A 296 24.34 -2.03 14.11
N LEU A 297 24.89 -0.88 13.72
CA LEU A 297 24.14 0.34 13.47
C LEU A 297 24.40 0.80 12.03
N HIS A 298 23.34 1.10 11.28
CA HIS A 298 23.41 1.53 9.90
C HIS A 298 22.61 2.81 9.69
N THR A 299 23.06 3.65 8.75
CA THR A 299 22.30 4.76 8.18
C THR A 299 21.97 4.48 6.72
N PHE A 300 21.00 5.21 6.17
CA PHE A 300 20.65 5.10 4.76
C PHE A 300 21.62 5.94 3.92
N GLU A 301 22.08 5.38 2.80
CA GLU A 301 22.89 6.06 1.77
C GLU A 301 22.45 5.53 0.40
N GLY A 302 21.83 6.40 -0.42
CA GLY A 302 21.10 5.95 -1.60
C GLY A 302 19.96 5.01 -1.24
N MET A 303 19.88 3.89 -1.93
CA MET A 303 18.93 2.80 -1.68
C MET A 303 19.48 1.75 -0.70
N GLY A 304 20.68 1.91 -0.20
CA GLY A 304 21.35 0.93 0.65
C GLY A 304 21.57 1.40 2.08
N HIS A 305 22.18 0.50 2.85
CA HIS A 305 22.56 0.73 4.24
C HIS A 305 24.07 0.89 4.35
N LYS A 306 24.50 1.90 5.10
CA LYS A 306 25.91 2.12 5.43
C LYS A 306 26.12 1.98 6.92
N ARG A 307 27.03 1.07 7.32
CA ARG A 307 27.41 0.91 8.71
C ARG A 307 28.00 2.18 9.28
N THR A 308 27.60 2.54 10.48
CA THR A 308 28.07 3.74 11.19
C THR A 308 28.33 3.43 12.66
N THR A 309 29.19 4.21 13.30
CA THR A 309 29.50 4.03 14.73
C THR A 309 28.47 4.72 15.63
N GLU A 310 27.84 5.81 15.14
CA GLU A 310 26.85 6.56 15.92
C GLU A 310 25.83 7.23 15.00
N VAL A 311 24.60 7.42 15.52
CA VAL A 311 23.50 8.18 14.93
C VAL A 311 22.88 9.07 16.00
N SER A 312 22.76 10.35 15.71
CA SER A 312 22.18 11.35 16.62
C SER A 312 20.68 11.54 16.38
N SER A 313 20.01 12.16 17.36
CA SER A 313 18.61 12.58 17.28
C SER A 313 18.29 13.25 15.95
N GLY A 314 17.14 12.95 15.37
CA GLY A 314 16.63 13.50 14.12
C GLY A 314 16.96 12.68 12.88
N ASP A 315 17.98 11.84 12.87
CA ASP A 315 18.30 10.97 11.73
C ASP A 315 17.55 9.63 11.79
N ILE A 316 17.39 9.02 10.63
CA ILE A 316 16.76 7.71 10.47
C ILE A 316 17.86 6.66 10.40
N CYS A 317 17.72 5.59 11.17
CA CYS A 317 18.70 4.52 11.22
C CYS A 317 18.06 3.13 11.18
N ALA A 318 18.89 2.16 10.83
CA ALA A 318 18.58 0.75 10.81
C ALA A 318 19.46 0.01 11.81
N ILE A 319 18.87 -0.81 12.67
CA ILE A 319 19.54 -1.52 13.74
C ILE A 319 19.43 -3.02 13.52
N ILE A 320 20.58 -3.69 13.55
CA ILE A 320 20.70 -5.13 13.34
C ILE A 320 21.08 -5.80 14.65
N GLY A 321 20.49 -6.98 14.89
CA GLY A 321 20.84 -7.85 15.99
C GLY A 321 20.11 -7.57 17.30
N LEU A 322 19.01 -6.85 17.24
CA LEU A 322 18.02 -6.84 18.32
C LEU A 322 17.24 -8.16 18.30
N GLU A 323 16.95 -8.71 19.47
CA GLU A 323 16.18 -9.94 19.61
C GLU A 323 14.74 -9.63 19.99
N ASN A 324 13.77 -10.32 19.36
CA ASN A 324 12.35 -10.29 19.72
C ASN A 324 11.74 -8.88 19.85
N PHE A 325 12.00 -8.01 18.89
CA PHE A 325 11.37 -6.68 18.82
C PHE A 325 10.20 -6.66 17.85
N GLU A 326 9.28 -5.72 18.08
CA GLU A 326 8.12 -5.47 17.24
C GLU A 326 8.08 -4.00 16.78
N ILE A 327 7.31 -3.74 15.72
CA ILE A 327 7.02 -2.36 15.32
C ILE A 327 6.18 -1.69 16.42
N GLY A 328 6.55 -0.44 16.77
CA GLY A 328 5.92 0.30 17.87
C GLY A 328 6.61 0.13 19.22
N ASP A 329 7.61 -0.76 19.33
CA ASP A 329 8.50 -0.80 20.48
C ASP A 329 9.44 0.41 20.48
N THR A 330 9.86 0.86 21.66
CA THR A 330 10.78 1.98 21.81
C THR A 330 12.14 1.48 22.31
N ILE A 331 13.20 1.87 21.61
CA ILE A 331 14.57 1.68 22.08
C ILE A 331 14.90 2.86 22.98
N CYS A 332 15.19 2.57 24.23
CA CYS A 332 15.41 3.52 25.31
C CYS A 332 16.81 3.44 25.89
N ASP A 333 17.15 4.45 26.69
CA ASP A 333 18.32 4.41 27.55
C ASP A 333 18.30 3.18 28.47
N PHE A 334 19.52 2.65 28.76
CA PHE A 334 19.66 1.42 29.52
C PHE A 334 19.26 1.54 30.99
N GLU A 335 19.56 2.69 31.60
CA GLU A 335 19.33 2.92 33.03
C GLU A 335 17.98 3.60 33.30
N ASN A 336 17.62 4.56 32.44
CA ASN A 336 16.39 5.36 32.56
C ASN A 336 15.52 5.19 31.31
N PRO A 337 14.86 4.04 31.15
CA PRO A 337 14.04 3.78 29.98
C PRO A 337 12.74 4.62 30.02
N GLU A 338 12.49 5.38 28.95
CA GLU A 338 11.24 6.11 28.74
C GLU A 338 10.65 5.71 27.39
N ALA A 339 9.51 5.03 27.41
CA ALA A 339 8.80 4.64 26.20
C ALA A 339 8.12 5.84 25.54
N LEU A 340 8.15 5.89 24.21
CA LEU A 340 7.30 6.78 23.43
C LEU A 340 5.87 6.24 23.41
N PRO A 341 4.85 7.11 23.28
CA PRO A 341 3.49 6.66 23.11
C PRO A 341 3.40 5.76 21.86
N PRO A 342 2.72 4.61 21.94
CA PRO A 342 2.57 3.71 20.80
C PRO A 342 1.77 4.41 19.70
N ILE A 343 2.15 4.21 18.44
CA ILE A 343 1.38 4.70 17.31
C ILE A 343 0.06 3.92 17.29
N ALA A 344 -1.05 4.65 17.32
CA ALA A 344 -2.37 4.06 17.16
C ALA A 344 -2.48 3.44 15.76
N ILE A 345 -2.74 2.14 15.70
CA ILE A 345 -2.97 1.44 14.44
C ILE A 345 -4.44 1.09 14.41
N ASP A 346 -5.15 1.52 13.37
CA ASP A 346 -6.56 1.17 13.20
C ASP A 346 -6.72 -0.35 13.17
N GLU A 347 -7.78 -0.83 13.77
CA GLU A 347 -8.08 -2.26 13.80
C GLU A 347 -8.51 -2.78 12.42
N PRO A 348 -8.31 -4.09 12.15
CA PRO A 348 -8.83 -4.71 10.94
C PRO A 348 -10.36 -4.56 10.85
N THR A 349 -10.85 -4.25 9.65
CA THR A 349 -12.28 -4.11 9.37
C THR A 349 -12.85 -5.29 8.58
N MET A 350 -11.98 -6.06 7.94
CA MET A 350 -12.35 -7.22 7.10
C MET A 350 -11.61 -8.48 7.52
N SER A 351 -12.23 -9.63 7.26
CA SER A 351 -11.63 -10.94 7.46
C SER A 351 -11.93 -11.86 6.28
N MET A 352 -11.05 -12.81 6.04
CA MET A 352 -11.22 -13.89 5.07
C MET A 352 -10.85 -15.22 5.71
N LEU A 353 -11.54 -16.28 5.29
CA LEU A 353 -11.20 -17.63 5.68
C LEU A 353 -10.14 -18.17 4.72
N PHE A 354 -8.96 -18.50 5.24
CA PHE A 354 -7.93 -19.23 4.53
C PHE A 354 -8.01 -20.71 4.88
N THR A 355 -7.93 -21.58 3.90
CA THR A 355 -7.96 -23.03 4.13
C THR A 355 -6.93 -23.74 3.25
N ILE A 356 -6.53 -24.93 3.65
CA ILE A 356 -5.72 -25.81 2.80
C ILE A 356 -6.52 -26.12 1.51
N ASN A 357 -5.81 -26.29 0.40
CA ASN A 357 -6.44 -26.76 -0.83
C ASN A 357 -6.83 -28.23 -0.70
N ASP A 358 -8.11 -28.55 -0.88
CA ASP A 358 -8.68 -29.91 -0.88
C ASP A 358 -9.33 -30.26 -2.21
N SER A 359 -9.01 -29.51 -3.28
CA SER A 359 -9.54 -29.73 -4.62
C SER A 359 -8.98 -31.03 -5.24
N PRO A 360 -9.65 -31.57 -6.27
CA PRO A 360 -9.11 -32.71 -7.05
C PRO A 360 -7.75 -32.44 -7.73
N PHE A 361 -7.34 -31.16 -7.81
CA PHE A 361 -6.06 -30.75 -8.38
C PHE A 361 -5.01 -30.40 -7.32
N PHE A 362 -5.28 -30.68 -6.06
CA PHE A 362 -4.36 -30.50 -4.96
C PHE A 362 -2.94 -31.03 -5.25
N GLY A 363 -1.91 -30.21 -5.01
CA GLY A 363 -0.51 -30.58 -5.14
C GLY A 363 0.01 -30.72 -6.58
N LYS A 364 -0.80 -30.40 -7.60
CA LYS A 364 -0.33 -30.45 -9.00
C LYS A 364 0.62 -29.29 -9.33
N GLU A 365 0.47 -28.15 -8.72
CA GLU A 365 1.16 -26.90 -9.10
C GLU A 365 2.02 -26.32 -7.97
N GLY A 366 1.56 -26.39 -6.73
CA GLY A 366 2.24 -25.78 -5.59
C GLY A 366 3.27 -26.68 -4.93
N LYS A 367 4.26 -26.04 -4.29
CA LYS A 367 5.28 -26.72 -3.48
C LYS A 367 4.88 -26.80 -2.02
N PHE A 368 4.15 -25.79 -1.53
CA PHE A 368 3.78 -25.61 -0.13
C PHE A 368 2.27 -25.76 0.02
N VAL A 369 1.82 -26.97 0.33
CA VAL A 369 0.40 -27.35 0.29
C VAL A 369 -0.16 -27.79 1.67
N THR A 370 0.70 -27.95 2.68
CA THR A 370 0.27 -28.45 4.00
C THR A 370 -0.14 -27.33 4.95
N SER A 371 -0.97 -27.66 5.94
CA SER A 371 -1.39 -26.73 7.00
C SER A 371 -0.19 -26.12 7.74
N ARG A 372 0.87 -26.90 7.96
CA ARG A 372 2.10 -26.43 8.59
C ARG A 372 2.78 -25.34 7.76
N HIS A 373 2.92 -25.53 6.45
CA HIS A 373 3.55 -24.55 5.57
C HIS A 373 2.78 -23.22 5.58
N ILE A 374 1.44 -23.29 5.49
CA ILE A 374 0.59 -22.09 5.51
C ILE A 374 0.70 -21.39 6.86
N GLN A 375 0.64 -22.13 7.98
CA GLN A 375 0.79 -21.55 9.32
C GLN A 375 2.14 -20.83 9.48
N GLU A 376 3.25 -21.48 9.15
CA GLU A 376 4.59 -20.90 9.24
C GLU A 376 4.75 -19.65 8.37
N ARG A 377 4.04 -19.60 7.21
CA ARG A 377 4.05 -18.43 6.33
C ARG A 377 3.22 -17.28 6.91
N LEU A 378 2.05 -17.58 7.47
CA LEU A 378 1.21 -16.58 8.14
C LEU A 378 1.89 -16.03 9.39
N ASP A 379 2.55 -16.87 10.18
CA ASP A 379 3.31 -16.43 11.36
C ASP A 379 4.43 -15.46 10.97
N ARG A 380 5.17 -15.74 9.88
CA ARG A 380 6.18 -14.82 9.33
C ARG A 380 5.59 -13.51 8.82
N GLU A 381 4.37 -13.53 8.30
CA GLU A 381 3.69 -12.30 7.88
C GLU A 381 3.29 -11.43 9.07
N LEU A 382 2.79 -12.05 10.15
CA LEU A 382 2.47 -11.35 11.41
C LEU A 382 3.67 -10.62 12.02
N GLU A 383 4.88 -11.15 11.82
CA GLU A 383 6.10 -10.48 12.28
C GLU A 383 6.36 -9.15 11.57
N LYS A 384 5.90 -9.00 10.32
CA LYS A 384 6.16 -7.82 9.47
C LYS A 384 4.97 -6.87 9.40
N ASN A 385 3.75 -7.38 9.56
CA ASN A 385 2.52 -6.66 9.31
C ASN A 385 1.62 -6.58 10.55
N LEU A 386 1.67 -5.45 11.25
CA LEU A 386 0.87 -5.23 12.47
C LEU A 386 -0.62 -5.01 12.20
N ALA A 387 -0.99 -4.66 10.97
CA ALA A 387 -2.39 -4.48 10.59
C ALA A 387 -3.08 -5.81 10.26
N LEU A 388 -2.33 -6.92 10.25
CA LEU A 388 -2.83 -8.26 10.03
C LEU A 388 -3.09 -8.97 11.36
N ARG A 389 -4.19 -9.71 11.46
CA ARG A 389 -4.44 -10.64 12.56
C ARG A 389 -4.79 -12.00 12.00
N VAL A 390 -4.27 -13.05 12.61
CA VAL A 390 -4.54 -14.43 12.21
C VAL A 390 -5.04 -15.20 13.43
N ALA A 391 -6.23 -15.74 13.33
CA ALA A 391 -6.80 -16.62 14.33
C ALA A 391 -7.01 -18.01 13.71
N LYS A 392 -6.69 -19.06 14.46
CA LYS A 392 -7.04 -20.43 14.07
C LYS A 392 -8.53 -20.63 14.22
N SER A 393 -9.16 -21.24 13.24
CA SER A 393 -10.55 -21.69 13.34
C SER A 393 -10.62 -22.98 14.16
N ASP A 394 -11.79 -23.31 14.67
CA ASP A 394 -12.06 -24.57 15.40
C ASP A 394 -11.79 -25.81 14.54
N THR A 395 -11.79 -25.65 13.23
CA THR A 395 -11.47 -26.73 12.28
C THR A 395 -9.99 -26.66 11.89
N GLU A 396 -9.29 -27.78 12.01
CA GLU A 396 -7.88 -27.89 11.63
C GLU A 396 -7.66 -27.55 10.14
N GLY A 397 -6.57 -26.84 9.86
CA GLY A 397 -6.24 -26.39 8.50
C GLY A 397 -7.04 -25.19 8.00
N ARG A 398 -7.67 -24.43 8.90
CA ARG A 398 -8.42 -23.21 8.60
C ARG A 398 -7.97 -22.05 9.49
N TRP A 399 -7.85 -20.86 8.88
CA TRP A 399 -7.44 -19.63 9.55
C TRP A 399 -8.37 -18.48 9.16
N VAL A 400 -8.78 -17.71 10.15
CA VAL A 400 -9.42 -16.41 9.92
C VAL A 400 -8.34 -15.37 9.87
N VAL A 401 -8.10 -14.83 8.69
CA VAL A 401 -7.10 -13.79 8.42
C VAL A 401 -7.82 -12.46 8.29
N SER A 402 -7.51 -11.53 9.19
CA SER A 402 -8.15 -10.21 9.26
C SER A 402 -7.19 -9.11 8.85
N GLY A 403 -7.65 -8.19 8.02
CA GLY A 403 -6.91 -7.07 7.48
C GLY A 403 -7.77 -5.81 7.31
N ARG A 404 -7.18 -4.74 6.82
CA ARG A 404 -7.89 -3.46 6.64
C ARG A 404 -8.85 -3.44 5.47
N GLY A 405 -8.53 -4.16 4.40
CA GLY A 405 -9.35 -4.19 3.18
C GLY A 405 -9.06 -5.39 2.30
N VAL A 406 -9.80 -5.51 1.21
CA VAL A 406 -9.66 -6.60 0.24
C VAL A 406 -8.28 -6.56 -0.44
N LEU A 407 -7.79 -5.38 -0.81
CA LEU A 407 -6.49 -5.22 -1.46
C LEU A 407 -5.35 -5.68 -0.54
N HIS A 408 -5.39 -5.33 0.75
CA HIS A 408 -4.40 -5.77 1.72
C HIS A 408 -4.30 -7.31 1.80
N LEU A 409 -5.45 -7.99 1.89
CA LEU A 409 -5.50 -9.45 1.94
C LEU A 409 -5.15 -10.10 0.60
N SER A 410 -5.53 -9.50 -0.53
CA SER A 410 -5.20 -10.02 -1.86
C SER A 410 -3.71 -9.93 -2.17
N VAL A 411 -3.02 -8.90 -1.71
CA VAL A 411 -1.55 -8.79 -1.82
C VAL A 411 -0.87 -9.93 -1.06
N LEU A 412 -1.34 -10.27 0.14
CA LEU A 412 -0.83 -11.43 0.89
C LEU A 412 -1.04 -12.74 0.12
N ILE A 413 -2.24 -12.96 -0.41
CA ILE A 413 -2.58 -14.17 -1.17
C ILE A 413 -1.71 -14.26 -2.43
N GLU A 414 -1.58 -13.16 -3.18
CA GLU A 414 -0.76 -13.12 -4.40
C GLU A 414 0.72 -13.36 -4.11
N THR A 415 1.24 -12.80 -3.02
CA THR A 415 2.61 -13.06 -2.56
C THR A 415 2.81 -14.55 -2.25
N MET A 416 1.88 -15.15 -1.49
CA MET A 416 1.93 -16.59 -1.20
C MET A 416 1.86 -17.43 -2.49
N ARG A 417 1.00 -17.07 -3.44
CA ARG A 417 0.89 -17.72 -4.74
C ARG A 417 2.23 -17.75 -5.49
N ARG A 418 2.92 -16.61 -5.57
CA ARG A 418 4.23 -16.48 -6.22
C ARG A 418 5.35 -17.23 -5.49
N GLU A 419 5.26 -17.31 -4.17
CA GLU A 419 6.17 -18.13 -3.36
C GLU A 419 5.97 -19.64 -3.56
N GLY A 420 4.89 -20.07 -4.21
CA GLY A 420 4.60 -21.46 -4.54
C GLY A 420 3.64 -22.16 -3.59
N TYR A 421 2.83 -21.41 -2.85
CA TYR A 421 1.77 -21.95 -1.99
C TYR A 421 0.50 -22.26 -2.77
N GLU A 422 -0.21 -23.32 -2.36
CA GLU A 422 -1.60 -23.58 -2.73
C GLU A 422 -2.50 -23.40 -1.53
N LEU A 423 -3.58 -22.65 -1.70
CA LEU A 423 -4.59 -22.44 -0.66
C LEU A 423 -5.95 -22.14 -1.28
N GLN A 424 -6.97 -22.19 -0.44
CA GLN A 424 -8.31 -21.73 -0.81
C GLN A 424 -8.72 -20.60 0.11
N VAL A 425 -9.47 -19.65 -0.44
CA VAL A 425 -9.87 -18.44 0.26
C VAL A 425 -11.39 -18.28 0.13
N GLY A 426 -12.03 -18.00 1.26
CA GLY A 426 -13.45 -17.69 1.31
C GLY A 426 -13.77 -16.24 0.96
N GLN A 427 -15.04 -15.92 0.84
CA GLN A 427 -15.54 -14.57 0.59
C GLN A 427 -15.06 -13.59 1.68
N PRO A 428 -14.66 -12.37 1.32
CA PRO A 428 -14.40 -11.30 2.27
C PRO A 428 -15.64 -10.98 3.13
N GLN A 429 -15.45 -10.94 4.44
CA GLN A 429 -16.49 -10.62 5.40
C GLN A 429 -16.06 -9.44 6.26
N VAL A 430 -16.99 -8.53 6.57
CA VAL A 430 -16.75 -7.43 7.50
C VAL A 430 -16.80 -7.91 8.95
N ILE A 431 -16.00 -7.30 9.80
CA ILE A 431 -15.94 -7.61 11.22
C ILE A 431 -16.99 -6.75 11.92
N PHE A 432 -18.04 -7.39 12.47
CA PHE A 432 -19.05 -6.73 13.29
C PHE A 432 -18.55 -6.56 14.72
N LYS A 433 -18.98 -5.47 15.37
CA LYS A 433 -18.75 -5.22 16.80
C LYS A 433 -20.07 -4.99 17.50
N GLU A 434 -20.13 -5.34 18.76
CA GLU A 434 -21.23 -4.97 19.64
C GLU A 434 -20.82 -3.75 20.48
N ILE A 435 -21.49 -2.64 20.26
CA ILE A 435 -21.22 -1.37 20.97
C ILE A 435 -22.52 -0.99 21.68
N ASP A 436 -22.47 -0.86 23.01
CA ASP A 436 -23.62 -0.56 23.85
C ASP A 436 -24.83 -1.51 23.63
N GLY A 437 -24.57 -2.80 23.36
CA GLY A 437 -25.61 -3.80 23.09
C GLY A 437 -26.22 -3.73 21.68
N VAL A 438 -25.69 -2.88 20.81
CA VAL A 438 -26.13 -2.75 19.42
C VAL A 438 -25.09 -3.37 18.49
N LYS A 439 -25.55 -4.22 17.56
CA LYS A 439 -24.70 -4.75 16.49
C LYS A 439 -24.30 -3.62 15.54
N CYS A 440 -23.01 -3.32 15.48
CA CYS A 440 -22.43 -2.29 14.63
C CYS A 440 -21.57 -2.89 13.53
N GLU A 441 -21.53 -2.21 12.39
CA GLU A 441 -20.71 -2.54 11.24
C GLU A 441 -19.76 -1.39 10.89
N PRO A 442 -18.58 -1.67 10.29
CA PRO A 442 -17.68 -0.63 9.85
C PRO A 442 -18.30 0.14 8.68
N VAL A 443 -18.24 1.46 8.77
CA VAL A 443 -18.68 2.40 7.74
C VAL A 443 -17.47 3.14 7.21
N GLU A 444 -17.44 3.32 5.90
CA GLU A 444 -16.37 3.99 5.18
C GLU A 444 -16.91 5.25 4.50
N GLU A 445 -16.08 6.26 4.45
CA GLU A 445 -16.25 7.42 3.60
C GLU A 445 -15.76 7.04 2.21
N LEU A 446 -16.64 7.17 1.24
CA LEU A 446 -16.42 6.79 -0.15
C LEU A 446 -16.44 8.03 -1.04
N ASP A 447 -15.31 8.32 -1.67
CA ASP A 447 -15.16 9.39 -2.65
C ASP A 447 -15.17 8.82 -4.07
N ILE A 448 -16.04 9.32 -4.93
CA ILE A 448 -16.10 8.93 -6.35
C ILE A 448 -16.03 10.18 -7.21
N ASN A 449 -15.00 10.25 -8.05
CA ASN A 449 -14.91 11.26 -9.12
C ASN A 449 -15.33 10.63 -10.46
N VAL A 450 -16.34 11.19 -11.11
CA VAL A 450 -16.96 10.60 -12.30
C VAL A 450 -17.47 11.68 -13.25
N PRO A 451 -17.49 11.43 -14.60
CA PRO A 451 -18.15 12.34 -15.54
C PRO A 451 -19.63 12.57 -15.17
N THR A 452 -20.08 13.80 -15.29
CA THR A 452 -21.41 14.25 -14.83
C THR A 452 -22.55 13.39 -15.38
N GLU A 453 -22.44 12.90 -16.61
CA GLU A 453 -23.44 12.05 -17.27
C GLU A 453 -23.69 10.72 -16.55
N PHE A 454 -22.71 10.16 -15.83
CA PHE A 454 -22.83 8.90 -15.10
C PHE A 454 -23.21 9.08 -13.63
N SER A 455 -23.23 10.31 -13.10
CA SER A 455 -23.43 10.60 -11.67
C SER A 455 -24.71 9.98 -11.10
N SER A 456 -25.84 10.16 -11.76
CA SER A 456 -27.14 9.63 -11.31
C SER A 456 -27.15 8.10 -11.21
N LYS A 457 -26.53 7.41 -12.16
CA LYS A 457 -26.42 5.95 -12.17
C LYS A 457 -25.56 5.43 -11.02
N ILE A 458 -24.48 6.15 -10.71
CA ILE A 458 -23.57 5.81 -9.62
C ILE A 458 -24.25 6.05 -8.26
N ILE A 459 -24.95 7.18 -8.09
CA ILE A 459 -25.71 7.48 -6.88
C ILE A 459 -26.73 6.37 -6.58
N ASP A 460 -27.52 5.96 -7.60
CA ASP A 460 -28.48 4.85 -7.45
C ASP A 460 -27.78 3.53 -7.02
N MET A 461 -26.63 3.23 -7.64
CA MET A 461 -25.86 2.02 -7.35
C MET A 461 -25.33 1.99 -5.91
N VAL A 462 -24.79 3.10 -5.42
CA VAL A 462 -24.27 3.24 -4.05
C VAL A 462 -25.41 3.22 -3.03
N THR A 463 -26.50 3.91 -3.30
CA THR A 463 -27.70 3.93 -2.43
C THR A 463 -28.33 2.54 -2.26
N ARG A 464 -28.42 1.73 -3.30
CA ARG A 464 -28.87 0.32 -3.21
C ARG A 464 -27.98 -0.51 -2.31
N ARG A 465 -26.73 -0.13 -2.13
CA ARG A 465 -25.77 -0.77 -1.21
C ARG A 465 -25.71 -0.10 0.17
N LYS A 466 -26.77 0.66 0.53
CA LYS A 466 -26.92 1.36 1.82
C LYS A 466 -25.90 2.48 2.04
N GLY A 467 -25.39 3.06 0.95
CA GLY A 467 -24.58 4.27 1.00
C GLY A 467 -25.47 5.52 1.05
N ASP A 468 -25.11 6.47 1.91
CA ASP A 468 -25.77 7.75 2.09
C ASP A 468 -24.94 8.83 1.41
N LEU A 469 -25.52 9.58 0.44
CA LEU A 469 -24.83 10.69 -0.21
C LEU A 469 -24.70 11.85 0.78
N LEU A 470 -23.47 12.28 1.05
CA LEU A 470 -23.16 13.40 1.93
C LEU A 470 -22.97 14.69 1.14
N LYS A 471 -22.22 14.61 0.03
CA LYS A 471 -21.82 15.78 -0.74
C LYS A 471 -21.73 15.48 -2.22
N MET A 472 -22.05 16.51 -3.02
CA MET A 472 -21.89 16.50 -4.47
C MET A 472 -21.28 17.83 -4.87
N GLU A 473 -20.10 17.83 -5.45
CA GLU A 473 -19.36 19.02 -5.86
C GLU A 473 -18.95 18.94 -7.33
N ASP A 474 -18.82 20.09 -7.95
CA ASP A 474 -18.24 20.20 -9.28
C ASP A 474 -16.74 19.81 -9.22
N GLY A 475 -16.35 18.79 -9.96
CA GLY A 475 -14.98 18.29 -10.05
C GLY A 475 -14.17 18.97 -11.16
N GLY A 476 -14.75 19.95 -11.87
CA GLY A 476 -14.17 20.59 -13.05
C GLY A 476 -14.15 19.67 -14.29
N ALA A 477 -14.03 20.23 -15.49
CA ALA A 477 -13.94 19.49 -16.76
C ALA A 477 -15.07 18.45 -16.98
N ASP A 478 -16.31 18.85 -16.73
CA ASP A 478 -17.52 18.02 -16.83
C ASP A 478 -17.52 16.78 -15.89
N ARG A 479 -16.83 16.87 -14.76
CA ARG A 479 -16.79 15.82 -13.74
C ARG A 479 -17.44 16.26 -12.44
N VAL A 480 -17.86 15.30 -11.64
CA VAL A 480 -18.49 15.50 -10.33
C VAL A 480 -17.79 14.65 -9.29
N ASN A 481 -17.54 15.25 -8.13
CA ASN A 481 -17.08 14.55 -6.92
C ASN A 481 -18.28 14.20 -6.06
N LEU A 482 -18.44 12.93 -5.76
CA LEU A 482 -19.51 12.37 -4.93
C LEU A 482 -18.89 11.79 -3.66
N GLU A 483 -19.35 12.25 -2.49
CA GLU A 483 -18.92 11.76 -1.18
C GLU A 483 -20.08 11.03 -0.49
N PHE A 484 -19.82 9.81 -0.01
CA PHE A 484 -20.83 8.97 0.63
C PHE A 484 -20.30 8.38 1.94
N ASP A 485 -21.22 8.08 2.87
CA ASP A 485 -21.01 7.15 3.96
C ASP A 485 -21.62 5.79 3.58
N ILE A 486 -20.79 4.75 3.44
CA ILE A 486 -21.22 3.42 3.02
C ILE A 486 -20.71 2.32 3.96
N PRO A 487 -21.52 1.30 4.33
CA PRO A 487 -21.01 0.14 5.02
C PRO A 487 -19.89 -0.55 4.22
N SER A 488 -18.78 -0.94 4.88
CA SER A 488 -17.62 -1.58 4.19
C SER A 488 -18.03 -2.80 3.36
N ARG A 489 -19.06 -3.56 3.80
CA ARG A 489 -19.61 -4.66 3.00
C ARG A 489 -20.29 -4.20 1.71
N GLY A 490 -20.72 -2.94 1.61
CA GLY A 490 -21.30 -2.35 0.39
C GLY A 490 -20.24 -2.01 -0.66
N ILE A 491 -18.98 -1.83 -0.25
CA ILE A 491 -17.85 -1.53 -1.14
C ILE A 491 -17.38 -2.77 -1.89
N ILE A 492 -17.53 -3.97 -1.29
CA ILE A 492 -17.11 -5.22 -1.91
C ILE A 492 -17.81 -5.39 -3.28
N GLY A 493 -17.01 -5.47 -4.36
CA GLY A 493 -17.49 -5.54 -5.75
C GLY A 493 -18.10 -4.25 -6.30
N LEU A 494 -18.08 -3.14 -5.56
CA LEU A 494 -18.59 -1.85 -6.05
C LEU A 494 -17.68 -1.25 -7.11
N ARG A 495 -16.37 -1.34 -6.93
CA ARG A 495 -15.38 -0.74 -7.85
C ARG A 495 -15.56 -1.22 -9.28
N THR A 496 -15.64 -2.52 -9.50
CA THR A 496 -15.85 -3.13 -10.82
C THR A 496 -17.17 -2.66 -11.46
N ASN A 497 -18.24 -2.55 -10.64
CA ASN A 497 -19.53 -2.08 -11.13
C ASN A 497 -19.50 -0.60 -11.49
N VAL A 498 -18.85 0.24 -10.69
CA VAL A 498 -18.68 1.69 -10.94
C VAL A 498 -17.85 1.92 -12.20
N LEU A 499 -16.72 1.23 -12.37
CA LEU A 499 -15.89 1.30 -13.58
C LEU A 499 -16.67 0.86 -14.83
N THR A 500 -17.41 -0.25 -14.74
CA THR A 500 -18.24 -0.72 -15.87
C THR A 500 -19.35 0.30 -16.20
N ALA A 501 -19.96 0.91 -15.18
CA ALA A 501 -21.05 1.88 -15.34
C ALA A 501 -20.59 3.20 -15.96
N SER A 502 -19.33 3.59 -15.74
CA SER A 502 -18.68 4.82 -16.20
C SER A 502 -17.72 4.59 -17.37
N THR A 503 -17.80 3.44 -18.05
CA THR A 503 -16.90 3.10 -19.19
C THR A 503 -15.40 3.13 -18.84
N GLY A 504 -15.07 2.92 -17.56
CA GLY A 504 -13.68 2.94 -17.06
C GLY A 504 -13.20 4.30 -16.56
N GLU A 505 -14.02 5.34 -16.62
CA GLU A 505 -13.61 6.72 -16.35
C GLU A 505 -13.76 7.14 -14.87
N ALA A 506 -14.48 6.39 -14.05
CA ALA A 506 -14.63 6.72 -12.64
C ALA A 506 -13.36 6.45 -11.84
N ILE A 507 -13.06 7.34 -10.91
CA ILE A 507 -12.00 7.19 -9.93
C ILE A 507 -12.66 7.05 -8.56
N MET A 508 -12.32 5.99 -7.83
CA MET A 508 -12.95 5.66 -6.57
C MET A 508 -11.89 5.47 -5.48
N ALA A 509 -12.10 6.11 -4.34
CA ALA A 509 -11.33 5.90 -3.13
C ALA A 509 -12.27 5.75 -1.94
N HIS A 510 -11.84 5.01 -0.92
CA HIS A 510 -12.62 4.82 0.30
C HIS A 510 -11.68 4.73 1.49
N ARG A 511 -12.18 5.09 2.67
CA ARG A 511 -11.46 5.01 3.93
C ARG A 511 -12.39 4.67 5.08
N PHE A 512 -11.88 3.92 6.06
CA PHE A 512 -12.61 3.66 7.28
C PHE A 512 -12.93 4.97 8.02
N LYS A 513 -14.18 5.14 8.45
CA LYS A 513 -14.66 6.29 9.23
C LYS A 513 -14.91 5.90 10.67
N GLU A 514 -15.89 5.05 10.90
CA GLU A 514 -16.32 4.64 12.24
C GLU A 514 -17.20 3.38 12.19
N TYR A 515 -17.56 2.85 13.34
CA TYR A 515 -18.58 1.81 13.46
C TYR A 515 -19.95 2.44 13.67
N GLN A 516 -20.94 2.07 12.83
CA GLN A 516 -22.33 2.51 12.93
C GLN A 516 -23.27 1.32 13.09
N PRO A 517 -24.50 1.51 13.60
CA PRO A 517 -25.50 0.46 13.67
C PRO A 517 -25.73 -0.23 12.31
N TYR A 518 -25.96 -1.53 12.34
CA TYR A 518 -26.18 -2.35 11.15
C TYR A 518 -27.34 -1.84 10.28
N LYS A 519 -27.07 -1.50 9.01
CA LYS A 519 -28.02 -0.88 8.07
C LYS A 519 -28.93 -1.88 7.31
N GLY A 520 -28.99 -3.17 7.74
CA GLY A 520 -29.80 -4.21 7.09
C GLY A 520 -29.07 -4.87 5.91
N ASP A 521 -29.69 -5.86 5.27
CA ASP A 521 -29.05 -6.69 4.24
C ASP A 521 -28.74 -5.93 2.94
N ILE A 522 -27.65 -6.32 2.30
CA ILE A 522 -27.21 -5.83 0.98
C ILE A 522 -27.17 -7.01 0.02
N VAL A 523 -27.91 -6.90 -1.08
CA VAL A 523 -27.86 -7.89 -2.16
C VAL A 523 -26.64 -7.59 -3.04
N ARG A 524 -25.67 -8.51 -3.05
CA ARG A 524 -24.42 -8.37 -3.82
C ARG A 524 -24.55 -8.96 -5.22
N ARG A 525 -24.72 -10.28 -5.32
CA ARG A 525 -24.80 -11.03 -6.56
C ARG A 525 -26.11 -11.82 -6.59
N THR A 526 -26.96 -11.51 -7.57
CA THR A 526 -28.25 -12.20 -7.78
C THR A 526 -28.09 -13.44 -8.65
N ASN A 527 -27.20 -13.40 -9.64
CA ASN A 527 -27.01 -14.48 -10.61
C ASN A 527 -26.41 -15.74 -9.99
N GLY A 528 -26.89 -16.91 -10.45
CA GLY A 528 -26.40 -18.22 -10.08
C GLY A 528 -25.04 -18.54 -10.71
N SER A 529 -24.45 -19.66 -10.28
CA SER A 529 -23.20 -20.18 -10.84
C SER A 529 -23.49 -21.30 -11.84
N MET A 530 -22.73 -21.34 -12.93
CA MET A 530 -22.63 -22.53 -13.80
C MET A 530 -21.52 -23.42 -13.24
N ILE A 531 -21.87 -24.66 -12.86
CA ILE A 531 -21.01 -25.58 -12.11
C ILE A 531 -20.68 -26.78 -12.99
N ALA A 532 -19.40 -27.15 -13.06
CA ALA A 532 -18.98 -28.32 -13.79
C ALA A 532 -19.51 -29.61 -13.15
N MET A 533 -20.11 -30.47 -13.96
CA MET A 533 -20.71 -31.73 -13.53
C MET A 533 -19.68 -32.81 -13.23
N GLU A 534 -18.61 -32.86 -14.02
CA GLU A 534 -17.60 -33.91 -13.97
C GLU A 534 -16.19 -33.36 -14.23
N THR A 535 -15.19 -34.12 -13.83
CA THR A 535 -13.78 -33.78 -14.03
C THR A 535 -13.35 -34.20 -15.45
N GLY A 536 -12.67 -33.29 -16.16
CA GLY A 536 -12.17 -33.56 -17.51
C GLY A 536 -11.77 -32.29 -18.23
N THR A 537 -11.54 -32.39 -19.54
CA THR A 537 -11.18 -31.27 -20.40
C THR A 537 -12.43 -30.60 -20.98
N ALA A 538 -12.52 -29.28 -20.92
CA ALA A 538 -13.60 -28.50 -21.52
C ALA A 538 -13.51 -28.49 -23.05
N PHE A 539 -14.62 -28.79 -23.74
CA PHE A 539 -14.67 -28.82 -25.21
C PHE A 539 -15.41 -27.60 -25.76
N ALA A 540 -14.85 -27.02 -26.84
CA ALA A 540 -15.47 -25.91 -27.56
C ALA A 540 -16.93 -26.17 -27.95
N TYR A 541 -17.25 -27.41 -28.36
CA TYR A 541 -18.59 -27.85 -28.73
C TYR A 541 -19.59 -27.75 -27.54
N ALA A 542 -19.15 -28.14 -26.35
CA ALA A 542 -20.01 -28.07 -25.15
C ALA A 542 -20.24 -26.63 -24.73
N ILE A 543 -19.19 -25.79 -24.74
CA ILE A 543 -19.27 -24.35 -24.44
C ILE A 543 -20.22 -23.65 -25.42
N ASP A 544 -20.09 -23.89 -26.73
CA ASP A 544 -20.96 -23.32 -27.77
C ASP A 544 -22.45 -23.60 -27.50
N LYS A 545 -22.78 -24.82 -27.12
CA LYS A 545 -24.17 -25.23 -26.81
C LYS A 545 -24.73 -24.66 -25.52
N LEU A 546 -23.88 -24.16 -24.66
CA LEU A 546 -24.25 -23.68 -23.31
C LEU A 546 -24.06 -22.17 -23.15
N GLN A 547 -23.43 -21.46 -24.11
CA GLN A 547 -23.15 -20.03 -23.99
C GLN A 547 -24.40 -19.14 -23.91
N ASP A 548 -25.56 -19.59 -24.40
CA ASP A 548 -26.83 -18.90 -24.21
C ASP A 548 -27.36 -18.94 -22.76
N ARG A 549 -26.80 -19.83 -21.93
CA ARG A 549 -27.16 -19.99 -20.52
C ARG A 549 -26.46 -19.02 -19.58
N GLY A 550 -25.35 -18.42 -20.05
CA GLY A 550 -24.58 -17.52 -19.24
C GLY A 550 -23.20 -17.19 -19.80
N ARG A 551 -22.37 -16.57 -18.99
CA ARG A 551 -21.00 -16.20 -19.35
C ARG A 551 -20.02 -17.20 -18.77
N PHE A 552 -19.11 -17.69 -19.61
CA PHE A 552 -18.06 -18.63 -19.18
C PHE A 552 -16.82 -17.90 -18.63
N PHE A 553 -16.09 -18.60 -17.75
CA PHE A 553 -14.81 -18.18 -17.15
C PHE A 553 -13.64 -19.02 -17.64
N ILE A 554 -13.91 -20.13 -18.34
CA ILE A 554 -12.93 -21.12 -18.80
C ILE A 554 -12.77 -21.06 -20.32
N TYR A 555 -11.56 -21.39 -20.77
CA TYR A 555 -11.26 -21.58 -22.19
C TYR A 555 -11.53 -23.02 -22.64
N PRO A 556 -11.77 -23.25 -23.95
CA PRO A 556 -11.70 -24.60 -24.52
C PRO A 556 -10.33 -25.23 -24.26
N GLN A 557 -10.32 -26.54 -24.01
CA GLN A 557 -9.16 -27.38 -23.67
C GLN A 557 -8.59 -27.15 -22.25
N GLU A 558 -9.21 -26.35 -21.44
CA GLU A 558 -8.86 -26.19 -20.03
C GLU A 558 -9.37 -27.40 -19.21
N GLU A 559 -8.55 -27.87 -18.26
CA GLU A 559 -8.95 -28.92 -17.33
C GLU A 559 -9.84 -28.35 -16.24
N VAL A 560 -10.98 -28.98 -16.01
CA VAL A 560 -11.96 -28.64 -14.97
C VAL A 560 -12.26 -29.84 -14.08
N TYR A 561 -12.78 -29.61 -12.90
CA TYR A 561 -13.23 -30.68 -12.01
C TYR A 561 -14.68 -30.49 -11.56
N ALA A 562 -15.30 -31.58 -11.11
CA ALA A 562 -16.68 -31.55 -10.61
C ALA A 562 -16.80 -30.60 -9.42
N GLY A 563 -17.78 -29.67 -9.48
CA GLY A 563 -17.99 -28.63 -8.44
C GLY A 563 -17.23 -27.32 -8.69
N GLU A 564 -16.41 -27.23 -9.74
CA GLU A 564 -15.80 -25.99 -10.17
C GLU A 564 -16.84 -25.03 -10.78
N VAL A 565 -16.73 -23.74 -10.48
CA VAL A 565 -17.59 -22.69 -11.03
C VAL A 565 -16.97 -22.24 -12.34
N VAL A 566 -17.53 -22.69 -13.45
CA VAL A 566 -17.02 -22.47 -14.80
C VAL A 566 -17.71 -21.31 -15.53
N GLY A 567 -18.67 -20.66 -14.88
CA GLY A 567 -19.37 -19.51 -15.47
C GLY A 567 -20.46 -18.94 -14.57
N GLU A 568 -21.04 -17.82 -15.01
CA GLU A 568 -22.18 -17.14 -14.41
C GLU A 568 -23.46 -17.51 -15.16
N HIS A 569 -24.48 -17.95 -14.43
CA HIS A 569 -25.78 -18.25 -15.00
C HIS A 569 -26.62 -16.98 -15.18
N VAL A 570 -27.47 -16.92 -16.21
CA VAL A 570 -28.37 -15.77 -16.44
C VAL A 570 -29.44 -15.66 -15.35
N HIS A 571 -29.82 -16.78 -14.70
CA HIS A 571 -30.83 -16.82 -13.65
C HIS A 571 -30.19 -16.92 -12.25
N GLU A 572 -30.97 -16.63 -11.20
CA GLU A 572 -30.51 -16.64 -9.80
C GLU A 572 -30.06 -18.00 -9.30
N ARG A 573 -30.62 -19.08 -9.85
CA ARG A 573 -30.33 -20.46 -9.42
C ARG A 573 -29.07 -20.99 -10.07
N ASP A 574 -28.29 -21.73 -9.32
CA ASP A 574 -27.13 -22.45 -9.82
C ASP A 574 -27.53 -23.51 -10.85
N LEU A 575 -26.71 -23.68 -11.88
CA LEU A 575 -26.90 -24.63 -12.96
C LEU A 575 -25.69 -25.57 -13.08
N VAL A 576 -25.90 -26.85 -12.88
CA VAL A 576 -24.87 -27.88 -13.13
C VAL A 576 -24.86 -28.23 -14.60
N ILE A 577 -23.70 -28.12 -15.24
CA ILE A 577 -23.51 -28.26 -16.69
C ILE A 577 -22.37 -29.23 -17.01
N ASN A 578 -22.48 -29.93 -18.12
CA ASN A 578 -21.42 -30.79 -18.62
C ASN A 578 -20.63 -30.07 -19.73
N VAL A 579 -19.44 -29.58 -19.41
CA VAL A 579 -18.51 -28.89 -20.34
C VAL A 579 -17.50 -29.84 -20.97
N THR A 580 -17.43 -31.08 -20.50
CA THR A 580 -16.47 -32.10 -20.98
C THR A 580 -17.03 -32.95 -22.13
N LYS A 581 -18.25 -32.65 -22.57
CA LYS A 581 -18.90 -33.41 -23.64
C LYS A 581 -18.32 -33.12 -25.02
N SER A 582 -17.67 -34.09 -25.61
CA SER A 582 -17.16 -34.00 -26.97
C SER A 582 -18.25 -34.22 -28.05
N LYS A 583 -18.04 -33.65 -29.23
CA LYS A 583 -18.88 -33.94 -30.40
C LYS A 583 -18.75 -35.41 -30.75
N LYS A 584 -19.81 -36.22 -30.70
CA LYS A 584 -19.79 -37.60 -31.16
C LYS A 584 -19.54 -37.58 -32.66
N LEU A 585 -18.48 -38.28 -33.09
CA LEU A 585 -18.22 -38.53 -34.51
C LEU A 585 -19.31 -39.45 -35.04
N THR A 586 -20.25 -38.91 -35.81
CA THR A 586 -21.20 -39.74 -36.61
C THR A 586 -20.58 -40.06 -37.95
N ASN A 587 -20.67 -41.30 -38.40
CA ASN A 587 -20.10 -41.78 -39.67
C ASN A 587 -20.77 -41.16 -40.92
N MET A 588 -21.77 -40.29 -40.79
CA MET A 588 -22.35 -39.53 -41.89
C MET A 588 -21.66 -38.16 -41.98
N ARG A 589 -20.69 -38.01 -42.83
CA ARG A 589 -20.24 -36.74 -43.34
C ARG A 589 -21.31 -36.21 -44.29
N ALA A 590 -22.22 -35.35 -43.81
CA ALA A 590 -22.88 -34.43 -44.70
C ALA A 590 -21.79 -33.43 -45.17
N SER A 591 -21.45 -33.47 -46.42
CA SER A 591 -20.56 -32.52 -47.09
C SER A 591 -21.26 -31.16 -47.20
N GLY A 592 -21.17 -30.37 -46.19
CA GLY A 592 -21.77 -29.05 -46.19
C GLY A 592 -21.59 -28.40 -44.83
N SER A 593 -20.68 -27.45 -44.78
CA SER A 593 -20.40 -26.49 -43.69
C SER A 593 -20.16 -27.10 -42.30
N ASP A 594 -18.90 -27.28 -41.95
CA ASP A 594 -18.50 -27.13 -40.55
C ASP A 594 -18.84 -25.70 -40.16
N ASP A 595 -19.99 -25.53 -39.49
CA ASP A 595 -20.35 -24.26 -38.87
C ASP A 595 -19.19 -23.86 -37.98
N LYS A 596 -18.54 -22.74 -38.33
CA LYS A 596 -17.46 -22.18 -37.52
C LYS A 596 -18.04 -21.87 -36.15
N VAL A 597 -17.63 -22.63 -35.13
CA VAL A 597 -18.01 -22.40 -33.75
C VAL A 597 -17.54 -20.98 -33.34
N ARG A 598 -18.47 -20.08 -33.10
CA ARG A 598 -18.19 -18.75 -32.58
C ARG A 598 -18.38 -18.77 -31.06
N LEU A 599 -17.26 -18.79 -30.32
CA LEU A 599 -17.29 -18.68 -28.87
C LEU A 599 -17.18 -17.22 -28.46
N ILE A 600 -17.99 -16.84 -27.47
CA ILE A 600 -17.84 -15.58 -26.76
C ILE A 600 -16.60 -15.72 -25.88
N PRO A 601 -15.64 -14.76 -25.88
CA PRO A 601 -14.47 -14.82 -25.01
C PRO A 601 -14.88 -14.96 -23.54
N PRO A 602 -14.23 -15.84 -22.77
CA PRO A 602 -14.54 -16.01 -21.37
C PRO A 602 -14.13 -14.77 -20.57
N VAL A 603 -14.86 -14.51 -19.50
CA VAL A 603 -14.51 -13.47 -18.52
C VAL A 603 -13.33 -13.97 -17.70
N GLN A 604 -12.25 -13.19 -17.68
CA GLN A 604 -11.09 -13.45 -16.83
C GLN A 604 -11.12 -12.50 -15.64
N PHE A 605 -11.02 -13.05 -14.44
CA PHE A 605 -10.97 -12.29 -13.20
C PHE A 605 -9.53 -12.12 -12.72
N SER A 606 -9.20 -10.93 -12.23
CA SER A 606 -8.09 -10.74 -11.30
C SER A 606 -8.40 -11.43 -9.97
N LEU A 607 -7.40 -11.57 -9.10
CA LEU A 607 -7.62 -12.19 -7.78
C LEU A 607 -8.66 -11.39 -6.96
N GLU A 608 -8.55 -10.07 -6.97
CA GLU A 608 -9.49 -9.19 -6.28
C GLU A 608 -10.92 -9.36 -6.80
N GLU A 609 -11.10 -9.33 -8.11
CA GLU A 609 -12.40 -9.51 -8.74
C GLU A 609 -13.00 -10.88 -8.41
N ALA A 610 -12.19 -11.94 -8.39
CA ALA A 610 -12.66 -13.27 -8.03
C ALA A 610 -13.10 -13.33 -6.56
N LEU A 611 -12.34 -12.75 -5.63
CA LEU A 611 -12.67 -12.68 -4.21
C LEU A 611 -13.94 -11.87 -3.94
N GLU A 612 -14.16 -10.79 -4.69
CA GLU A 612 -15.38 -9.98 -4.61
C GLU A 612 -16.60 -10.65 -5.26
N TYR A 613 -16.35 -11.51 -6.26
CA TYR A 613 -17.38 -12.17 -7.06
C TYR A 613 -18.00 -13.39 -6.37
N ILE A 614 -17.22 -14.22 -5.66
CA ILE A 614 -17.67 -15.46 -5.04
C ILE A 614 -18.80 -15.25 -4.02
N LYS A 615 -19.66 -16.26 -3.87
CA LYS A 615 -20.71 -16.33 -2.84
C LYS A 615 -20.18 -16.97 -1.55
N GLU A 616 -20.99 -16.93 -0.48
CA GLU A 616 -20.64 -17.54 0.81
C GLU A 616 -20.41 -19.05 0.75
N ASP A 617 -21.03 -19.73 -0.22
CA ASP A 617 -20.89 -21.16 -0.48
C ASP A 617 -19.79 -21.51 -1.51
N GLU A 618 -18.94 -20.54 -1.84
CA GLU A 618 -17.87 -20.65 -2.82
C GLU A 618 -16.50 -20.30 -2.23
N TYR A 619 -15.44 -20.91 -2.78
CA TYR A 619 -14.05 -20.59 -2.53
C TYR A 619 -13.34 -20.17 -3.81
N VAL A 620 -12.32 -19.33 -3.68
CA VAL A 620 -11.28 -19.15 -4.70
C VAL A 620 -10.13 -20.09 -4.37
N GLU A 621 -9.85 -21.04 -5.24
CA GLU A 621 -8.66 -21.87 -5.22
C GLU A 621 -7.53 -21.10 -5.87
N VAL A 622 -6.46 -20.87 -5.12
CA VAL A 622 -5.28 -20.12 -5.56
C VAL A 622 -4.08 -21.06 -5.61
N THR A 623 -3.50 -21.17 -6.78
CA THR A 623 -2.30 -21.99 -7.04
C THR A 623 -1.25 -21.15 -7.79
N PRO A 624 0.01 -21.54 -7.85
CA PRO A 624 1.05 -20.78 -8.55
C PRO A 624 0.73 -20.42 -10.00
N LYS A 625 0.00 -21.29 -10.72
CA LYS A 625 -0.28 -21.12 -12.15
C LYS A 625 -1.73 -20.78 -12.45
N SER A 626 -2.65 -21.16 -11.58
CA SER A 626 -4.09 -21.11 -11.85
C SER A 626 -4.85 -20.49 -10.70
N MET A 627 -5.97 -19.87 -11.03
CA MET A 627 -6.96 -19.38 -10.08
C MET A 627 -8.31 -19.91 -10.55
N ARG A 628 -9.01 -20.62 -9.66
CA ARG A 628 -10.31 -21.25 -9.97
C ARG A 628 -11.32 -20.91 -8.88
N MET A 629 -12.55 -20.70 -9.27
CA MET A 629 -13.66 -20.59 -8.33
C MET A 629 -14.35 -21.94 -8.21
N ARG A 630 -14.75 -22.32 -7.00
CA ARG A 630 -15.39 -23.61 -6.77
C ARG A 630 -16.47 -23.54 -5.67
N LYS A 631 -17.39 -24.47 -5.69
CA LYS A 631 -18.28 -24.67 -4.53
C LYS A 631 -17.50 -25.26 -3.35
N ILE A 632 -17.87 -24.88 -2.12
CA ILE A 632 -17.30 -25.45 -0.89
C ILE A 632 -17.55 -26.97 -0.89
N ILE A 633 -18.79 -27.38 -1.18
CA ILE A 633 -19.20 -28.77 -1.29
C ILE A 633 -19.18 -29.15 -2.77
N LEU A 634 -18.26 -30.00 -3.18
CA LEU A 634 -18.08 -30.39 -4.59
C LEU A 634 -19.19 -31.33 -5.10
N ASP A 635 -19.70 -32.23 -4.24
CA ASP A 635 -20.74 -33.20 -4.61
C ASP A 635 -22.11 -32.54 -4.76
N GLU A 636 -22.72 -32.69 -5.94
CA GLU A 636 -24.04 -32.12 -6.26
C GLU A 636 -25.16 -32.67 -5.35
N THR A 637 -25.11 -33.98 -5.03
CA THR A 637 -26.14 -34.63 -4.23
C THR A 637 -26.10 -34.11 -2.80
N GLU A 638 -24.91 -33.92 -2.28
CA GLU A 638 -24.70 -33.39 -0.94
C GLU A 638 -25.16 -31.92 -0.85
N ARG A 639 -24.82 -31.07 -1.85
CA ARG A 639 -25.34 -29.69 -1.93
C ARG A 639 -26.87 -29.66 -1.90
N LYS A 640 -27.53 -30.50 -2.73
CA LYS A 640 -29.01 -30.61 -2.76
C LYS A 640 -29.60 -31.05 -1.44
N ARG A 641 -28.94 -31.98 -0.72
CA ARG A 641 -29.39 -32.46 0.59
C ARG A 641 -29.33 -31.36 1.65
N ILE A 642 -28.26 -30.59 1.67
CA ILE A 642 -28.07 -29.49 2.64
C ILE A 642 -29.06 -28.37 2.37
N ASN A 643 -29.27 -27.97 1.12
CA ASN A 643 -30.26 -26.94 0.76
C ASN A 643 -31.71 -27.34 1.14
N ARG A 644 -32.03 -28.63 1.07
CA ARG A 644 -33.35 -29.12 1.53
C ARG A 644 -33.51 -29.15 3.05
N ASN A 645 -32.43 -29.29 3.79
CA ASN A 645 -32.44 -29.32 5.25
C ASN A 645 -32.30 -27.93 5.88
N GLY A 646 -31.91 -26.91 5.09
CA GLY A 646 -31.81 -25.51 5.51
C GLY A 646 -33.06 -24.66 5.20
N GLU A 647 -34.00 -25.17 4.40
CA GLU A 647 -35.39 -24.70 4.26
C GLU A 647 -36.28 -25.37 5.33
#